data_df0126152d45c70bd92b27011f0e4be2
#
_entry.id   df0126152d45c70bd92b27011f0e4be2
#
_cell.length_a   1.000
_cell.length_b   1.000
_cell.length_c   1.000
_cell.angle_alpha   90.00
_cell.angle_beta   90.00
_cell.angle_gamma   90.00
#
_symmetry.space_group_name_H-M   'P 1'
#
loop_
_entity.id
_entity.type
_entity.pdbx_description
1 polymer ?
#
loop_
_entity_poly.entity_id
_entity_poly.type
_entity_poly.pdbx_seq_one_letter_code
_entity_poly.pdbx_strand_id
1 'polypeptide(L)'
;MKNQLYYTKPAKCFEQALPLGNGRLGIMTYGNLRHERLSLNEDSLWSGYPKDQNKADAHKYLAACREAIFAKDYAKAKDILNRDMHGHWSEAYLPLGNLRIDYDRAYKKNYSRTLDLRTGVAVTRADGLTQTVFVSHPAQLVVGHIESDRPFSATCRLDSLLQSTVTAQDGTLLLTGQAPEVCMPPYYTQGETVVQGSRGMRFCAGLRADGQVTCTGDSLRIENRKEVTLLLSMATSYVDFRSMPTADEKARMLAYFDGAADYPTLLAAHIADFSALMDRVTLELEGGDDSLPTDVRLKRMQKDKSDQSLIALLFQYGRYLTVSGSRPGTNAMTLQGIWNEQVRAPWSSSYTTNINTEMNYWPTDAVGLGECFTPLVDFAEKLAANGSSTAKAYFDADGWCACHNSDIWGATYPAGFPDGDGDSSCYAVWFMSGAWILNQLYTHSLYQKDPAFDEKLKGMFAGALAFFHSSMTAHNGQPVTCPSISPENTFTDNGQRSAVTYMPSMDREILHDFMENCRALGLDAPVIDQVAPAPDGRVPEWAENYQETEVEHRHVSHLYCIYPSHRVQSDALQAAAKQSLLKRGFGGTGWSLGWKVCLWARLGDGENALRLIENQLRPINPKALIRVRGGGSYPNLLDAHPPFQIDGNFGVTAGIAEMLIGGALPKCWSGKVTGLVTPDGTVSYAFKNGKRVE
;
A
#
# COMPACT_ATOMS: atom_id res chain seq x y z
N MET A 1 -14.75 16.30 17.82
CA MET A 1 -13.78 16.32 16.70
C MET A 1 -14.51 16.04 15.40
N LYS A 2 -14.23 16.79 14.33
CA LYS A 2 -14.81 16.51 13.01
C LYS A 2 -13.92 15.52 12.28
N ASN A 3 -14.43 14.31 12.00
CA ASN A 3 -13.70 13.31 11.21
C ASN A 3 -13.78 13.62 9.72
N GLN A 4 -13.23 14.77 9.30
CA GLN A 4 -13.27 15.22 7.91
C GLN A 4 -11.99 15.93 7.48
N LEU A 5 -11.60 15.73 6.24
CA LEU A 5 -10.68 16.63 5.55
C LEU A 5 -11.46 17.85 5.06
N TYR A 6 -10.91 19.05 5.23
CA TYR A 6 -11.56 20.29 4.89
C TYR A 6 -10.61 21.28 4.19
N TYR A 7 -11.05 21.89 3.11
CA TYR A 7 -10.27 22.86 2.33
C TYR A 7 -11.14 23.99 1.81
N THR A 8 -10.53 25.17 1.65
CA THR A 8 -11.18 26.39 1.14
C THR A 8 -10.74 26.75 -0.28
N LYS A 9 -10.05 25.85 -0.98
CA LYS A 9 -9.57 26.03 -2.36
C LYS A 9 -9.65 24.72 -3.12
N PRO A 10 -9.86 24.76 -4.46
CA PRO A 10 -9.74 23.59 -5.31
C PRO A 10 -8.33 22.98 -5.26
N ALA A 11 -8.24 21.69 -5.49
CA ALA A 11 -6.96 21.02 -5.71
C ALA A 11 -6.37 21.41 -7.07
N LYS A 12 -5.03 21.51 -7.12
CA LYS A 12 -4.28 21.81 -8.34
C LYS A 12 -3.47 20.62 -8.85
N CYS A 13 -3.29 19.61 -8.01
CA CYS A 13 -2.54 18.39 -8.29
C CYS A 13 -3.10 17.24 -7.44
N PHE A 14 -2.64 16.04 -7.75
CA PHE A 14 -3.06 14.78 -7.12
C PHE A 14 -2.93 14.83 -5.59
N GLU A 15 -1.81 15.32 -5.06
CA GLU A 15 -1.50 15.39 -3.62
C GLU A 15 -2.31 16.48 -2.87
N GLN A 16 -3.24 17.11 -3.56
CA GLN A 16 -4.23 18.02 -2.97
C GLN A 16 -5.66 17.52 -3.17
N ALA A 17 -5.89 16.58 -4.11
CA ALA A 17 -7.19 16.02 -4.41
C ALA A 17 -7.65 15.07 -3.29
N LEU A 18 -8.95 14.76 -3.26
CA LEU A 18 -9.55 13.89 -2.24
C LEU A 18 -9.71 12.48 -2.80
N PRO A 19 -9.09 11.45 -2.18
CA PRO A 19 -9.26 10.06 -2.60
C PRO A 19 -10.62 9.51 -2.15
N LEU A 20 -11.30 8.81 -3.03
CA LEU A 20 -12.51 8.03 -2.77
C LEU A 20 -12.32 6.63 -3.36
N GLY A 21 -12.94 5.61 -2.74
CA GLY A 21 -12.83 4.24 -3.25
C GLY A 21 -13.76 3.25 -2.57
N ASN A 22 -13.81 2.05 -3.15
CA ASN A 22 -14.60 0.92 -2.64
C ASN A 22 -13.82 -0.41 -2.67
N GLY A 23 -12.48 -0.34 -2.76
CA GLY A 23 -11.59 -1.48 -2.95
C GLY A 23 -11.30 -1.77 -4.42
N ARG A 24 -12.30 -1.72 -5.30
CA ARG A 24 -12.17 -1.96 -6.74
C ARG A 24 -12.00 -0.68 -7.55
N LEU A 25 -12.87 0.29 -7.33
CA LEU A 25 -12.86 1.58 -8.00
C LEU A 25 -12.20 2.63 -7.11
N GLY A 26 -11.20 3.32 -7.64
CA GLY A 26 -10.54 4.45 -7.00
C GLY A 26 -10.72 5.72 -7.81
N ILE A 27 -11.03 6.83 -7.15
CA ILE A 27 -11.05 8.14 -7.80
C ILE A 27 -10.38 9.22 -6.95
N MET A 28 -9.87 10.26 -7.62
CA MET A 28 -9.41 11.49 -6.97
C MET A 28 -10.28 12.65 -7.46
N THR A 29 -10.99 13.36 -6.56
CA THR A 29 -11.79 14.55 -6.89
C THR A 29 -11.05 15.82 -6.55
N TYR A 30 -10.99 16.75 -7.51
CA TYR A 30 -10.22 18.00 -7.39
C TYR A 30 -11.05 19.17 -6.88
N GLY A 31 -12.36 19.11 -7.02
CA GLY A 31 -13.29 20.15 -6.54
C GLY A 31 -13.21 21.47 -7.30
N ASN A 32 -12.83 21.47 -8.57
CA ASN A 32 -12.78 22.67 -9.37
C ASN A 32 -14.11 22.90 -10.11
N LEU A 33 -15.01 23.68 -9.53
CA LEU A 33 -16.34 23.94 -10.07
C LEU A 33 -16.35 24.91 -11.28
N ARG A 34 -15.32 24.87 -12.12
CA ARG A 34 -15.27 25.36 -13.50
C ARG A 34 -14.80 24.25 -14.43
N HIS A 35 -13.76 23.54 -14.04
CA HIS A 35 -13.12 22.44 -14.76
C HIS A 35 -12.86 21.32 -13.78
N GLU A 36 -13.92 20.59 -13.37
CA GLU A 36 -13.78 19.45 -12.45
C GLU A 36 -13.08 18.30 -13.15
N ARG A 37 -12.25 17.62 -12.39
CA ARG A 37 -11.57 16.39 -12.80
C ARG A 37 -11.79 15.33 -11.74
N LEU A 38 -12.21 14.16 -12.15
CA LEU A 38 -12.11 12.93 -11.37
C LEU A 38 -11.08 12.04 -12.05
N SER A 39 -9.93 11.81 -11.43
CA SER A 39 -8.98 10.77 -11.92
C SER A 39 -9.54 9.41 -11.57
N LEU A 40 -9.46 8.44 -12.50
CA LEU A 40 -10.15 7.16 -12.45
C LEU A 40 -9.15 6.02 -12.39
N ASN A 41 -9.38 5.09 -11.47
CA ASN A 41 -8.63 3.84 -11.32
C ASN A 41 -9.59 2.66 -11.15
N GLU A 42 -9.16 1.51 -11.62
CA GLU A 42 -9.80 0.22 -11.39
C GLU A 42 -8.70 -0.78 -10.98
N ASP A 43 -8.90 -1.52 -9.91
CA ASP A 43 -7.86 -2.29 -9.20
C ASP A 43 -7.17 -3.37 -10.04
N SER A 44 -7.84 -3.84 -11.09
CA SER A 44 -7.29 -4.86 -11.99
C SER A 44 -6.63 -4.29 -13.26
N LEU A 45 -6.57 -2.98 -13.47
CA LEU A 45 -5.95 -2.41 -14.68
C LEU A 45 -4.43 -2.32 -14.53
N TRP A 46 -3.74 -3.30 -15.11
CA TRP A 46 -2.28 -3.41 -15.12
C TRP A 46 -1.75 -3.60 -16.54
N SER A 47 -0.44 -3.35 -16.71
CA SER A 47 0.27 -3.73 -17.93
C SER A 47 0.48 -5.24 -18.02
N GLY A 48 0.89 -5.71 -19.19
CA GLY A 48 1.28 -7.08 -19.39
C GLY A 48 0.14 -8.08 -19.53
N TYR A 49 0.50 -9.32 -19.34
CA TYR A 49 -0.35 -10.53 -19.39
C TYR A 49 0.39 -11.66 -18.64
N PRO A 50 -0.29 -12.78 -18.30
CA PRO A 50 0.36 -13.91 -17.62
C PRO A 50 1.52 -14.47 -18.44
N LYS A 51 2.71 -14.50 -17.86
CA LYS A 51 3.92 -15.07 -18.46
C LYS A 51 4.90 -15.49 -17.36
N ASP A 52 5.61 -16.58 -17.57
CA ASP A 52 6.73 -16.95 -16.72
C ASP A 52 7.96 -16.12 -17.11
N GLN A 53 8.46 -15.31 -16.20
CA GLN A 53 9.62 -14.45 -16.37
C GLN A 53 10.79 -14.86 -15.47
N ASN A 54 10.75 -16.06 -14.88
CA ASN A 54 11.88 -16.62 -14.18
C ASN A 54 13.08 -16.76 -15.15
N LYS A 55 14.27 -16.48 -14.64
CA LYS A 55 15.51 -16.75 -15.39
C LYS A 55 15.72 -18.26 -15.42
N ALA A 56 15.44 -18.86 -16.58
CA ALA A 56 15.59 -20.29 -16.75
C ALA A 56 17.01 -20.74 -16.34
N ASP A 57 17.11 -21.86 -15.62
CA ASP A 57 18.40 -22.45 -15.21
C ASP A 57 19.29 -21.57 -14.30
N ALA A 58 18.73 -20.54 -13.64
CA ALA A 58 19.50 -19.69 -12.71
C ALA A 58 20.17 -20.50 -11.59
N HIS A 59 19.55 -21.63 -11.17
CA HIS A 59 20.12 -22.56 -10.16
C HIS A 59 21.51 -23.09 -10.53
N LYS A 60 21.88 -23.16 -11.83
CA LYS A 60 23.22 -23.60 -12.28
C LYS A 60 24.33 -22.67 -11.78
N TYR A 61 24.02 -21.42 -11.48
CA TYR A 61 24.96 -20.42 -11.00
C TYR A 61 24.97 -20.30 -9.47
N LEU A 62 24.01 -20.95 -8.79
CA LEU A 62 23.82 -20.83 -7.34
C LEU A 62 25.06 -21.26 -6.55
N ALA A 63 25.66 -22.40 -6.91
CA ALA A 63 26.84 -22.91 -6.22
C ALA A 63 28.03 -21.92 -6.32
N ALA A 64 28.31 -21.39 -7.51
CA ALA A 64 29.35 -20.41 -7.73
C ALA A 64 29.09 -19.06 -7.00
N CYS A 65 27.83 -18.65 -6.94
CA CYS A 65 27.40 -17.47 -6.20
C CYS A 65 27.64 -17.64 -4.69
N ARG A 66 27.22 -18.78 -4.11
CA ARG A 66 27.45 -19.13 -2.69
C ARG A 66 28.93 -19.18 -2.34
N GLU A 67 29.73 -19.85 -3.17
CA GLU A 67 31.19 -19.90 -3.00
C GLU A 67 31.81 -18.50 -2.97
N ALA A 68 31.42 -17.63 -3.90
CA ALA A 68 31.90 -16.24 -3.96
C ALA A 68 31.51 -15.45 -2.69
N ILE A 69 30.26 -15.57 -2.20
CA ILE A 69 29.80 -14.92 -0.97
C ILE A 69 30.60 -15.40 0.24
N PHE A 70 30.78 -16.71 0.41
CA PHE A 70 31.50 -17.27 1.55
C PHE A 70 33.00 -16.97 1.51
N ALA A 71 33.58 -16.81 0.30
CA ALA A 71 34.94 -16.36 0.10
C ALA A 71 35.11 -14.84 0.21
N LYS A 72 34.01 -14.07 0.41
CA LYS A 72 33.98 -12.61 0.45
C LYS A 72 34.42 -11.95 -0.88
N ASP A 73 34.26 -12.67 -2.00
CA ASP A 73 34.42 -12.14 -3.36
C ASP A 73 33.07 -11.54 -3.81
N TYR A 74 32.74 -10.38 -3.22
CA TYR A 74 31.46 -9.72 -3.45
C TYR A 74 31.31 -9.22 -4.89
N ALA A 75 32.40 -8.88 -5.56
CA ALA A 75 32.37 -8.45 -6.95
C ALA A 75 31.91 -9.58 -7.87
N LYS A 76 32.45 -10.79 -7.68
CA LYS A 76 32.07 -12.00 -8.42
C LYS A 76 30.63 -12.40 -8.10
N ALA A 77 30.22 -12.37 -6.82
CA ALA A 77 28.87 -12.70 -6.41
C ALA A 77 27.83 -11.76 -7.07
N LYS A 78 28.09 -10.46 -7.04
CA LYS A 78 27.26 -9.43 -7.66
C LYS A 78 27.18 -9.59 -9.18
N ASP A 79 28.30 -9.89 -9.87
CA ASP A 79 28.30 -10.13 -11.31
C ASP A 79 27.41 -11.32 -11.67
N ILE A 80 27.54 -12.44 -10.96
CA ILE A 80 26.68 -13.60 -11.15
C ILE A 80 25.21 -13.24 -10.95
N LEU A 81 24.85 -12.56 -9.85
CA LEU A 81 23.47 -12.19 -9.56
C LEU A 81 22.86 -11.30 -10.63
N ASN A 82 23.56 -10.23 -11.02
CA ASN A 82 23.04 -9.27 -11.98
C ASN A 82 22.91 -9.86 -13.39
N ARG A 83 23.84 -10.71 -13.83
CA ARG A 83 23.85 -11.28 -15.17
C ARG A 83 22.98 -12.54 -15.29
N ASP A 84 23.07 -13.44 -14.29
CA ASP A 84 22.58 -14.80 -14.44
C ASP A 84 21.37 -15.14 -13.57
N MET A 85 21.04 -14.30 -12.56
CA MET A 85 20.01 -14.59 -11.57
C MET A 85 18.94 -13.51 -11.41
N HIS A 86 18.90 -12.47 -12.24
CA HIS A 86 17.78 -11.51 -12.23
C HIS A 86 16.75 -11.87 -13.30
N GLY A 87 15.47 -11.70 -12.97
CA GLY A 87 14.34 -11.70 -13.90
C GLY A 87 14.04 -10.30 -14.43
N HIS A 88 12.95 -10.17 -15.18
CA HIS A 88 12.47 -8.87 -15.66
C HIS A 88 11.84 -8.03 -14.53
N TRP A 89 11.55 -6.75 -14.83
CA TRP A 89 10.72 -5.91 -13.96
C TRP A 89 9.30 -6.49 -13.83
N SER A 90 8.68 -6.30 -12.66
CA SER A 90 7.25 -6.55 -12.46
C SER A 90 6.40 -5.61 -13.32
N GLU A 91 5.20 -6.03 -13.65
CA GLU A 91 4.25 -5.20 -14.40
C GLU A 91 3.77 -3.99 -13.57
N ALA A 92 3.21 -2.99 -14.26
CA ALA A 92 2.82 -1.73 -13.68
C ALA A 92 1.30 -1.61 -13.47
N TYR A 93 0.89 -1.10 -12.31
CA TYR A 93 -0.47 -0.64 -12.06
C TYR A 93 -0.74 0.67 -12.83
N LEU A 94 -1.84 0.74 -13.57
CA LEU A 94 -2.08 1.81 -14.54
C LEU A 94 -3.27 2.70 -14.18
N PRO A 95 -3.23 4.01 -14.53
CA PRO A 95 -4.40 4.87 -14.45
C PRO A 95 -5.38 4.53 -15.57
N LEU A 96 -6.69 4.47 -15.26
CA LEU A 96 -7.69 4.21 -16.28
C LEU A 96 -7.95 5.45 -17.14
N GLY A 97 -8.10 6.62 -16.53
CA GLY A 97 -8.37 7.86 -17.23
C GLY A 97 -8.92 8.97 -16.34
N ASN A 98 -9.71 9.84 -16.91
CA ASN A 98 -10.36 10.93 -16.17
C ASN A 98 -11.81 11.12 -16.66
N LEU A 99 -12.69 11.49 -15.73
CA LEU A 99 -13.93 12.19 -16.01
C LEU A 99 -13.69 13.70 -15.84
N ARG A 100 -13.96 14.48 -16.87
CA ARG A 100 -13.94 15.94 -16.83
C ARG A 100 -15.35 16.49 -16.88
N ILE A 101 -15.65 17.47 -16.03
CA ILE A 101 -16.93 18.18 -16.01
C ILE A 101 -16.63 19.68 -16.18
N ASP A 102 -16.91 20.20 -17.36
CA ASP A 102 -16.71 21.60 -17.69
C ASP A 102 -18.04 22.36 -17.51
N TYR A 103 -18.15 23.12 -16.42
CA TYR A 103 -19.29 23.98 -16.16
C TYR A 103 -19.22 25.23 -17.05
N ASP A 104 -20.36 25.71 -17.59
CA ASP A 104 -20.41 26.86 -18.47
C ASP A 104 -20.00 28.16 -17.78
N ARG A 105 -20.03 28.18 -16.44
CA ARG A 105 -19.53 29.29 -15.61
C ARG A 105 -18.71 28.79 -14.44
N ALA A 106 -17.86 29.64 -13.86
CA ALA A 106 -17.10 29.34 -12.67
C ALA A 106 -17.90 29.65 -11.40
N TYR A 107 -17.81 28.73 -10.41
CA TYR A 107 -18.37 28.92 -9.08
C TYR A 107 -17.21 29.07 -8.09
N LYS A 108 -17.13 30.20 -7.36
CA LYS A 108 -15.95 30.55 -6.55
C LYS A 108 -16.25 31.09 -5.17
N LYS A 109 -17.40 31.79 -4.97
CA LYS A 109 -17.72 32.45 -3.71
C LYS A 109 -18.18 31.41 -2.68
N ASN A 110 -17.80 31.63 -1.41
CA ASN A 110 -18.14 30.75 -0.32
C ASN A 110 -17.70 29.29 -0.58
N TYR A 111 -16.52 29.15 -1.19
CA TYR A 111 -15.99 27.86 -1.59
C TYR A 111 -15.59 27.00 -0.40
N SER A 112 -16.00 25.76 -0.41
CA SER A 112 -15.51 24.70 0.49
C SER A 112 -15.50 23.34 -0.21
N ARG A 113 -14.56 22.47 0.17
CA ARG A 113 -14.61 21.04 -0.15
C ARG A 113 -14.24 20.23 1.08
N THR A 114 -14.96 19.14 1.27
CA THR A 114 -14.80 18.26 2.42
C THR A 114 -14.81 16.82 1.97
N LEU A 115 -14.13 15.97 2.73
CA LEU A 115 -14.28 14.52 2.69
C LEU A 115 -14.63 14.06 4.11
N ASP A 116 -15.83 13.56 4.29
CA ASP A 116 -16.26 12.96 5.54
C ASP A 116 -15.71 11.52 5.61
N LEU A 117 -14.81 11.27 6.57
CA LEU A 117 -14.13 9.97 6.72
C LEU A 117 -15.07 8.88 7.25
N ARG A 118 -16.14 9.26 7.95
CA ARG A 118 -17.11 8.30 8.49
C ARG A 118 -18.03 7.73 7.42
N THR A 119 -18.40 8.58 6.46
CA THR A 119 -19.38 8.23 5.44
C THR A 119 -18.78 7.98 4.07
N GLY A 120 -17.49 8.34 3.85
CA GLY A 120 -16.84 8.18 2.55
C GLY A 120 -17.39 9.13 1.47
N VAL A 121 -18.00 10.26 1.86
CA VAL A 121 -18.64 11.20 0.95
C VAL A 121 -17.81 12.48 0.83
N ALA A 122 -17.46 12.86 -0.41
CA ALA A 122 -16.85 14.14 -0.71
C ALA A 122 -17.90 15.14 -1.17
N VAL A 123 -17.82 16.37 -0.65
CA VAL A 123 -18.75 17.46 -1.01
C VAL A 123 -17.97 18.73 -1.35
N THR A 124 -18.27 19.31 -2.50
CA THR A 124 -17.74 20.63 -2.91
C THR A 124 -18.88 21.62 -3.07
N ARG A 125 -18.76 22.81 -2.47
CA ARG A 125 -19.78 23.87 -2.52
C ARG A 125 -19.18 25.20 -2.96
N ALA A 126 -19.88 25.93 -3.81
CA ALA A 126 -19.61 27.34 -4.08
C ALA A 126 -20.82 27.99 -4.81
N ASP A 127 -21.12 29.28 -4.52
CA ASP A 127 -22.12 30.08 -5.24
C ASP A 127 -23.50 29.40 -5.37
N GLY A 128 -23.94 28.63 -4.38
CA GLY A 128 -25.22 27.91 -4.38
C GLY A 128 -25.22 26.62 -5.22
N LEU A 129 -24.06 26.17 -5.72
CA LEU A 129 -23.90 24.86 -6.33
C LEU A 129 -23.24 23.91 -5.31
N THR A 130 -23.77 22.72 -5.20
CA THR A 130 -23.20 21.58 -4.43
C THR A 130 -22.92 20.41 -5.36
N GLN A 131 -21.70 19.89 -5.30
CA GLN A 131 -21.30 18.64 -5.94
C GLN A 131 -20.97 17.60 -4.85
N THR A 132 -21.70 16.51 -4.82
CA THR A 132 -21.49 15.37 -3.93
C THR A 132 -20.94 14.21 -4.73
N VAL A 133 -19.85 13.57 -4.27
CA VAL A 133 -19.23 12.43 -4.95
C VAL A 133 -18.93 11.34 -3.94
N PHE A 134 -19.23 10.09 -4.29
CA PHE A 134 -18.85 8.90 -3.51
C PHE A 134 -18.66 7.69 -4.43
N VAL A 135 -17.99 6.66 -3.92
CA VAL A 135 -17.78 5.38 -4.63
C VAL A 135 -18.47 4.29 -3.83
N SER A 136 -19.61 3.85 -4.35
CA SER A 136 -20.47 2.87 -3.66
C SER A 136 -19.88 1.47 -3.75
N HIS A 137 -19.64 0.82 -2.60
CA HIS A 137 -19.30 -0.61 -2.57
C HIS A 137 -20.53 -1.48 -2.89
N PRO A 138 -21.74 -1.26 -2.31
CA PRO A 138 -22.91 -2.09 -2.65
C PRO A 138 -23.33 -2.00 -4.12
N ALA A 139 -23.24 -0.80 -4.73
CA ALA A 139 -23.65 -0.60 -6.13
C ALA A 139 -22.51 -0.77 -7.13
N GLN A 140 -21.24 -0.80 -6.70
CA GLN A 140 -20.06 -0.86 -7.57
C GLN A 140 -19.99 0.29 -8.61
N LEU A 141 -20.45 1.49 -8.20
CA LEU A 141 -20.54 2.69 -9.03
C LEU A 141 -19.84 3.87 -8.36
N VAL A 142 -19.26 4.73 -9.19
CA VAL A 142 -18.96 6.12 -8.82
C VAL A 142 -20.23 6.93 -9.04
N VAL A 143 -20.68 7.64 -8.01
CA VAL A 143 -21.87 8.47 -8.04
C VAL A 143 -21.48 9.92 -7.84
N GLY A 144 -21.82 10.77 -8.81
CA GLY A 144 -21.70 12.22 -8.74
C GLY A 144 -23.09 12.86 -8.76
N HIS A 145 -23.43 13.63 -7.73
CA HIS A 145 -24.69 14.33 -7.68
C HIS A 145 -24.43 15.84 -7.61
N ILE A 146 -25.05 16.59 -8.52
CA ILE A 146 -24.88 18.04 -8.65
C ILE A 146 -26.25 18.70 -8.48
N GLU A 147 -26.36 19.57 -7.48
CA GLU A 147 -27.53 20.39 -7.23
C GLU A 147 -27.17 21.88 -7.20
N SER A 148 -28.10 22.77 -7.59
CA SER A 148 -27.86 24.21 -7.60
C SER A 148 -29.15 25.00 -7.41
N ASP A 149 -29.03 26.11 -6.68
CA ASP A 149 -30.13 27.08 -6.51
C ASP A 149 -30.64 27.62 -7.85
N ARG A 150 -29.75 27.73 -8.84
CA ARG A 150 -30.00 28.24 -10.18
C ARG A 150 -29.65 27.20 -11.23
N PRO A 151 -30.38 27.18 -12.36
CA PRO A 151 -30.01 26.26 -13.43
C PRO A 151 -28.56 26.40 -13.87
N PHE A 152 -27.90 25.25 -14.09
CA PHE A 152 -26.54 25.17 -14.61
C PHE A 152 -26.51 24.34 -15.89
N SER A 153 -25.44 24.51 -16.63
CA SER A 153 -25.12 23.68 -17.78
C SER A 153 -23.67 23.24 -17.68
N ALA A 154 -23.38 22.02 -18.13
CA ALA A 154 -22.05 21.46 -18.09
C ALA A 154 -21.83 20.43 -19.23
N THR A 155 -20.58 20.22 -19.60
CA THR A 155 -20.18 19.16 -20.55
C THR A 155 -19.28 18.17 -19.84
N CYS A 156 -19.65 16.89 -19.88
CA CYS A 156 -18.85 15.79 -19.38
C CYS A 156 -18.06 15.14 -20.51
N ARG A 157 -16.78 14.82 -20.28
CA ARG A 157 -15.91 14.09 -21.20
C ARG A 157 -15.12 13.04 -20.44
N LEU A 158 -14.78 11.96 -21.13
CA LEU A 158 -13.83 10.97 -20.66
C LEU A 158 -12.52 11.10 -21.45
N ASP A 159 -11.38 10.92 -20.81
CA ASP A 159 -10.08 10.82 -21.46
C ASP A 159 -9.18 9.79 -20.74
N SER A 160 -8.16 9.32 -21.44
CA SER A 160 -7.14 8.43 -20.87
C SER A 160 -5.75 8.78 -21.41
N LEU A 161 -4.73 8.47 -20.62
CA LEU A 161 -3.33 8.50 -21.06
C LEU A 161 -2.94 7.22 -21.82
N LEU A 162 -3.76 6.18 -21.72
CA LEU A 162 -3.59 4.92 -22.44
C LEU A 162 -4.26 4.99 -23.81
N GLN A 163 -3.90 4.07 -24.70
CA GLN A 163 -4.55 3.96 -26.01
C GLN A 163 -6.04 3.71 -25.84
N SER A 164 -6.88 4.63 -26.30
CA SER A 164 -8.32 4.60 -26.06
C SER A 164 -9.11 5.37 -27.09
N THR A 165 -10.41 5.09 -27.14
CA THR A 165 -11.42 5.82 -27.92
C THR A 165 -12.62 6.14 -27.06
N VAL A 166 -13.31 7.26 -27.36
CA VAL A 166 -14.54 7.65 -26.68
C VAL A 166 -15.68 7.73 -27.71
N THR A 167 -16.82 7.15 -27.39
CA THR A 167 -18.01 7.15 -28.22
C THR A 167 -19.28 7.29 -27.40
N ALA A 168 -20.32 7.89 -27.97
CA ALA A 168 -21.67 7.88 -27.41
C ALA A 168 -22.47 6.70 -27.96
N GLN A 169 -22.99 5.85 -27.09
CA GLN A 169 -23.80 4.69 -27.46
C GLN A 169 -24.93 4.50 -26.43
N ASP A 170 -26.18 4.41 -26.89
CA ASP A 170 -27.37 4.11 -26.07
C ASP A 170 -27.47 4.95 -24.79
N GLY A 171 -27.23 6.27 -24.90
CA GLY A 171 -27.25 7.20 -23.79
C GLY A 171 -26.06 7.11 -22.82
N THR A 172 -25.07 6.26 -23.14
CA THR A 172 -23.82 6.09 -22.37
C THR A 172 -22.68 6.74 -23.13
N LEU A 173 -21.90 7.60 -22.45
CA LEU A 173 -20.58 8.01 -22.94
C LEU A 173 -19.59 6.91 -22.55
N LEU A 174 -19.01 6.26 -23.55
CA LEU A 174 -18.19 5.05 -23.40
C LEU A 174 -16.75 5.35 -23.81
N LEU A 175 -15.81 5.15 -22.89
CA LEU A 175 -14.38 5.09 -23.16
C LEU A 175 -13.98 3.60 -23.20
N THR A 176 -13.27 3.19 -24.25
CA THR A 176 -12.69 1.85 -24.39
C THR A 176 -11.21 1.97 -24.71
N GLY A 177 -10.40 1.09 -24.18
CA GLY A 177 -8.95 1.17 -24.38
C GLY A 177 -8.25 -0.15 -24.14
N GLN A 178 -6.94 -0.13 -24.34
CA GLN A 178 -6.05 -1.26 -24.12
C GLN A 178 -4.77 -0.83 -23.41
N ALA A 179 -4.40 -1.58 -22.36
CA ALA A 179 -3.15 -1.42 -21.64
C ALA A 179 -1.96 -1.89 -22.49
N PRO A 180 -0.76 -1.34 -22.29
CA PRO A 180 0.47 -1.81 -22.93
C PRO A 180 0.84 -3.23 -22.46
N GLU A 181 1.54 -3.99 -23.30
CA GLU A 181 2.13 -5.29 -22.95
C GLU A 181 3.39 -5.18 -22.08
N VAL A 182 4.04 -4.02 -22.11
CA VAL A 182 5.21 -3.70 -21.28
C VAL A 182 5.09 -2.26 -20.80
N CYS A 183 5.32 -2.04 -19.53
CA CYS A 183 5.41 -0.71 -18.95
C CYS A 183 6.55 -0.67 -17.89
N MET A 184 7.72 -0.20 -18.31
CA MET A 184 8.91 -0.14 -17.46
C MET A 184 8.84 1.00 -16.44
N PRO A 185 9.43 0.83 -15.25
CA PRO A 185 9.46 1.90 -14.24
C PRO A 185 10.18 3.15 -14.76
N PRO A 186 9.90 4.35 -14.17
CA PRO A 186 10.42 5.62 -14.71
C PRO A 186 11.95 5.76 -14.67
N TYR A 187 12.63 5.02 -13.80
CA TYR A 187 14.09 5.02 -13.72
C TYR A 187 14.76 4.09 -14.73
N TYR A 188 14.02 3.25 -15.43
CA TYR A 188 14.51 2.48 -16.57
C TYR A 188 14.45 3.36 -17.82
N THR A 189 15.60 3.59 -18.46
CA THR A 189 15.73 4.56 -19.57
C THR A 189 16.27 3.94 -20.85
N GLN A 190 16.46 2.63 -20.87
CA GLN A 190 17.02 1.92 -22.02
C GLN A 190 15.89 1.39 -22.91
N GLY A 191 16.05 1.55 -24.22
CA GLY A 191 15.10 1.03 -25.22
C GLY A 191 13.69 1.63 -25.12
N GLU A 192 12.71 0.88 -25.63
CA GLU A 192 11.29 1.25 -25.57
C GLU A 192 10.71 0.89 -24.21
N THR A 193 10.21 1.88 -23.48
CA THR A 193 9.79 1.74 -22.09
C THR A 193 8.29 1.48 -21.91
N VAL A 194 7.47 1.75 -22.95
CA VAL A 194 6.04 1.42 -22.99
C VAL A 194 5.76 0.79 -24.35
N VAL A 195 5.47 -0.50 -24.38
CA VAL A 195 5.25 -1.25 -25.61
C VAL A 195 3.77 -1.62 -25.73
N GLN A 196 3.11 -1.11 -26.76
CA GLN A 196 1.76 -1.52 -27.11
C GLN A 196 1.79 -2.87 -27.82
N GLY A 197 0.69 -3.63 -27.71
CA GLY A 197 0.52 -4.90 -28.39
C GLY A 197 -0.94 -5.33 -28.39
N SER A 198 -1.22 -6.56 -28.76
CA SER A 198 -2.58 -7.09 -28.84
C SER A 198 -3.01 -7.91 -27.61
N ARG A 199 -2.08 -8.25 -26.72
CA ARG A 199 -2.31 -9.13 -25.57
C ARG A 199 -2.58 -8.36 -24.26
N GLY A 200 -2.30 -7.05 -24.25
CA GLY A 200 -2.55 -6.19 -23.10
C GLY A 200 -4.02 -6.18 -22.71
N MET A 201 -4.27 -5.96 -21.42
CA MET A 201 -5.61 -5.92 -20.84
C MET A 201 -6.47 -4.85 -21.49
N ARG A 202 -7.70 -5.21 -21.89
CA ARG A 202 -8.69 -4.22 -22.34
C ARG A 202 -9.40 -3.62 -21.13
N PHE A 203 -9.83 -2.37 -21.25
CA PHE A 203 -10.56 -1.66 -20.20
C PHE A 203 -11.64 -0.77 -20.81
N CYS A 204 -12.65 -0.47 -20.00
CA CYS A 204 -13.67 0.51 -20.36
C CYS A 204 -14.16 1.30 -19.14
N ALA A 205 -14.71 2.49 -19.44
CA ALA A 205 -15.49 3.29 -18.51
C ALA A 205 -16.75 3.78 -19.21
N GLY A 206 -17.89 3.71 -18.52
CA GLY A 206 -19.17 4.20 -18.99
C GLY A 206 -19.71 5.29 -18.07
N LEU A 207 -20.17 6.39 -18.64
CA LEU A 207 -20.83 7.48 -17.93
C LEU A 207 -22.28 7.61 -18.41
N ARG A 208 -23.22 7.58 -17.45
CA ARG A 208 -24.64 7.91 -17.64
C ARG A 208 -25.04 9.07 -16.75
N ALA A 209 -26.08 9.78 -17.18
CA ALA A 209 -26.71 10.81 -16.35
C ALA A 209 -28.24 10.59 -16.33
N ASP A 210 -28.88 10.95 -15.22
CA ASP A 210 -30.31 10.96 -15.13
C ASP A 210 -30.95 12.13 -15.90
N GLY A 211 -32.25 11.99 -16.22
CA GLY A 211 -33.03 13.00 -16.89
C GLY A 211 -32.66 13.23 -18.37
N GLN A 212 -33.08 14.38 -18.90
CA GLN A 212 -32.79 14.73 -20.30
C GLN A 212 -31.39 15.28 -20.43
N VAL A 213 -30.48 14.49 -21.03
CA VAL A 213 -29.12 14.86 -21.40
C VAL A 213 -28.86 14.47 -22.86
N THR A 214 -27.97 15.18 -23.53
CA THR A 214 -27.55 14.86 -24.89
C THR A 214 -26.19 14.16 -24.84
N CYS A 215 -26.17 12.91 -25.27
CA CYS A 215 -24.93 12.13 -25.36
C CYS A 215 -24.61 11.93 -26.85
N THR A 216 -23.62 12.65 -27.37
CA THR A 216 -23.25 12.62 -28.80
C THR A 216 -21.74 12.78 -28.97
N GLY A 217 -21.18 12.10 -29.99
CA GLY A 217 -19.74 12.16 -30.27
C GLY A 217 -18.93 11.65 -29.09
N ASP A 218 -18.13 12.53 -28.48
CA ASP A 218 -17.21 12.27 -27.39
C ASP A 218 -17.63 12.95 -26.07
N SER A 219 -18.89 13.41 -25.97
CA SER A 219 -19.34 14.18 -24.82
C SER A 219 -20.79 13.91 -24.42
N LEU A 220 -21.06 14.15 -23.13
CA LEU A 220 -22.39 14.16 -22.53
C LEU A 220 -22.68 15.60 -22.09
N ARG A 221 -23.73 16.20 -22.64
CA ARG A 221 -24.15 17.58 -22.37
C ARG A 221 -25.34 17.62 -21.42
N ILE A 222 -25.17 18.39 -20.34
CA ILE A 222 -26.19 18.77 -19.36
C ILE A 222 -26.61 20.21 -19.66
N GLU A 223 -27.90 20.47 -19.86
CA GLU A 223 -28.38 21.79 -20.18
C GLU A 223 -29.47 22.27 -19.24
N ASN A 224 -29.29 23.49 -18.71
CA ASN A 224 -30.26 24.21 -17.91
C ASN A 224 -30.94 23.38 -16.80
N ARG A 225 -30.14 22.61 -16.06
CA ARG A 225 -30.60 21.75 -14.96
C ARG A 225 -30.37 22.41 -13.61
N LYS A 226 -31.22 22.10 -12.62
CA LYS A 226 -30.97 22.43 -11.20
C LYS A 226 -30.37 21.24 -10.46
N GLU A 227 -30.56 20.03 -10.99
CA GLU A 227 -30.13 18.79 -10.37
C GLU A 227 -29.81 17.77 -11.46
N VAL A 228 -28.75 16.98 -11.24
CA VAL A 228 -28.38 15.83 -12.08
C VAL A 228 -27.56 14.83 -11.28
N THR A 229 -27.84 13.55 -11.50
CA THR A 229 -27.02 12.45 -10.99
C THR A 229 -26.20 11.84 -12.14
N LEU A 230 -24.90 11.73 -11.94
CA LEU A 230 -23.95 11.06 -12.80
C LEU A 230 -23.62 9.69 -12.21
N LEU A 231 -23.75 8.66 -13.00
CA LEU A 231 -23.33 7.30 -12.67
C LEU A 231 -22.17 6.92 -13.58
N LEU A 232 -21.05 6.51 -12.99
CA LEU A 232 -19.89 6.05 -13.74
C LEU A 232 -19.49 4.65 -13.25
N SER A 233 -19.29 3.75 -14.20
CA SER A 233 -18.80 2.39 -13.98
C SER A 233 -17.55 2.14 -14.80
N MET A 234 -16.70 1.23 -14.31
CA MET A 234 -15.47 0.83 -14.97
C MET A 234 -15.27 -0.68 -14.84
N ALA A 235 -14.62 -1.29 -15.82
CA ALA A 235 -14.23 -2.69 -15.79
C ALA A 235 -13.06 -2.96 -16.71
N THR A 236 -12.38 -4.09 -16.47
CA THR A 236 -11.30 -4.61 -17.32
C THR A 236 -11.63 -6.00 -17.85
N SER A 237 -10.83 -6.45 -18.79
CA SER A 237 -10.90 -7.82 -19.30
C SER A 237 -10.17 -8.86 -18.43
N TYR A 238 -9.68 -8.47 -17.25
CA TYR A 238 -9.03 -9.37 -16.29
C TYR A 238 -9.93 -10.55 -15.92
N VAL A 239 -9.35 -11.75 -15.88
CA VAL A 239 -10.04 -12.99 -15.46
C VAL A 239 -9.46 -13.45 -14.13
N ASP A 240 -8.21 -13.85 -14.15
CA ASP A 240 -7.39 -14.23 -13.01
C ASP A 240 -5.90 -14.07 -13.34
N PHE A 241 -5.03 -14.34 -12.40
CA PHE A 241 -3.59 -14.12 -12.52
C PHE A 241 -2.85 -15.08 -13.49
N ARG A 242 -3.51 -16.15 -13.94
CA ARG A 242 -2.94 -17.17 -14.86
C ARG A 242 -3.63 -17.19 -16.23
N SER A 243 -4.81 -16.60 -16.33
CA SER A 243 -5.60 -16.57 -17.55
C SER A 243 -5.34 -15.30 -18.35
N MET A 244 -5.28 -15.44 -19.69
CA MET A 244 -5.26 -14.27 -20.56
C MET A 244 -6.47 -13.37 -20.29
N PRO A 245 -6.33 -12.03 -20.35
CA PRO A 245 -7.40 -11.08 -20.04
C PRO A 245 -8.45 -11.05 -21.17
N THR A 246 -9.39 -11.99 -21.14
CA THR A 246 -10.37 -12.24 -22.20
C THR A 246 -11.81 -11.95 -21.80
N ALA A 247 -12.08 -11.52 -20.55
CA ALA A 247 -13.43 -11.18 -20.14
C ALA A 247 -14.00 -10.02 -20.98
N ASP A 248 -15.33 -9.98 -21.10
CA ASP A 248 -16.03 -8.88 -21.78
C ASP A 248 -16.15 -7.69 -20.79
N GLU A 249 -15.20 -6.78 -20.87
CA GLU A 249 -15.12 -5.60 -20.02
C GLU A 249 -16.32 -4.68 -20.20
N LYS A 250 -16.85 -4.58 -21.41
CA LYS A 250 -18.01 -3.73 -21.71
C LYS A 250 -19.29 -4.32 -21.11
N ALA A 251 -19.53 -5.61 -21.26
CA ALA A 251 -20.68 -6.28 -20.66
C ALA A 251 -20.63 -6.18 -19.13
N ARG A 252 -19.45 -6.39 -18.50
CA ARG A 252 -19.24 -6.22 -17.07
C ARG A 252 -19.56 -4.81 -16.60
N MET A 253 -19.04 -3.80 -17.29
CA MET A 253 -19.25 -2.40 -16.97
C MET A 253 -20.73 -2.00 -17.09
N LEU A 254 -21.42 -2.44 -18.14
CA LEU A 254 -22.85 -2.15 -18.35
C LEU A 254 -23.74 -2.81 -17.29
N ALA A 255 -23.40 -4.02 -16.85
CA ALA A 255 -24.15 -4.74 -15.82
C ALA A 255 -24.25 -3.97 -14.49
N TYR A 256 -23.28 -3.14 -14.15
CA TYR A 256 -23.33 -2.31 -12.95
C TYR A 256 -24.36 -1.17 -13.03
N PHE A 257 -24.81 -0.81 -14.23
CA PHE A 257 -25.90 0.17 -14.39
C PHE A 257 -27.28 -0.49 -14.29
N ASP A 258 -27.36 -1.79 -14.51
CA ASP A 258 -28.64 -2.51 -14.54
C ASP A 258 -29.24 -2.54 -13.11
N GLY A 259 -30.44 -1.96 -13.00
CA GLY A 259 -31.12 -1.85 -11.71
C GLY A 259 -30.52 -0.85 -10.73
N ALA A 260 -29.65 0.06 -11.19
CA ALA A 260 -29.14 1.13 -10.34
C ALA A 260 -30.31 1.96 -9.76
N ALA A 261 -30.32 2.10 -8.43
CA ALA A 261 -31.35 2.86 -7.72
C ALA A 261 -31.19 4.37 -7.95
N ASP A 262 -32.15 5.16 -7.49
CA ASP A 262 -32.04 6.60 -7.44
C ASP A 262 -30.97 7.08 -6.47
N TYR A 263 -30.56 8.36 -6.61
CA TYR A 263 -29.49 8.95 -5.80
C TYR A 263 -29.74 8.83 -4.27
N PRO A 264 -30.90 9.14 -3.72
CA PRO A 264 -31.14 9.00 -2.29
C PRO A 264 -30.91 7.57 -1.77
N THR A 265 -31.36 6.57 -2.52
CA THR A 265 -31.19 5.15 -2.19
C THR A 265 -29.73 4.72 -2.28
N LEU A 266 -29.02 5.13 -3.34
CA LEU A 266 -27.58 4.88 -3.51
C LEU A 266 -26.75 5.51 -2.39
N LEU A 267 -27.06 6.75 -2.01
CA LEU A 267 -26.37 7.46 -0.93
C LEU A 267 -26.63 6.78 0.41
N ALA A 268 -27.87 6.42 0.72
CA ALA A 268 -28.21 5.75 1.97
C ALA A 268 -27.53 4.38 2.10
N ALA A 269 -27.53 3.57 1.04
CA ALA A 269 -26.85 2.28 1.02
C ALA A 269 -25.32 2.43 1.18
N HIS A 270 -24.71 3.40 0.52
CA HIS A 270 -23.30 3.71 0.65
C HIS A 270 -22.92 4.13 2.07
N ILE A 271 -23.68 5.07 2.66
CA ILE A 271 -23.42 5.54 4.03
C ILE A 271 -23.58 4.39 5.03
N ALA A 272 -24.59 3.54 4.88
CA ALA A 272 -24.79 2.40 5.76
C ALA A 272 -23.63 1.41 5.72
N ASP A 273 -23.16 1.04 4.52
CA ASP A 273 -22.00 0.15 4.34
C ASP A 273 -20.72 0.77 4.93
N PHE A 274 -20.41 2.01 4.57
CA PHE A 274 -19.15 2.64 4.94
C PHE A 274 -19.08 2.94 6.45
N SER A 275 -20.16 3.50 7.02
CA SER A 275 -20.19 3.83 8.44
C SER A 275 -20.21 2.60 9.35
N ALA A 276 -20.77 1.47 8.90
CA ALA A 276 -20.72 0.21 9.65
C ALA A 276 -19.29 -0.26 9.93
N LEU A 277 -18.34 0.06 9.06
CA LEU A 277 -16.91 -0.21 9.25
C LEU A 277 -16.22 0.89 10.06
N MET A 278 -16.49 2.14 9.73
CA MET A 278 -15.79 3.27 10.37
C MET A 278 -16.22 3.51 11.82
N ASP A 279 -17.44 3.18 12.22
CA ASP A 279 -17.94 3.38 13.57
C ASP A 279 -17.41 2.35 14.59
N ARG A 280 -16.75 1.28 14.15
CA ARG A 280 -16.21 0.24 15.03
C ARG A 280 -15.10 0.73 15.95
N VAL A 281 -14.26 1.64 15.46
CA VAL A 281 -13.14 2.19 16.23
C VAL A 281 -13.11 3.70 16.15
N THR A 282 -13.02 4.36 17.32
CA THR A 282 -12.85 5.82 17.40
C THR A 282 -11.67 6.19 18.25
N LEU A 283 -10.98 7.25 17.87
CA LEU A 283 -9.93 7.91 18.65
C LEU A 283 -10.26 9.39 18.77
N GLU A 284 -10.33 9.89 19.99
CA GLU A 284 -10.45 11.31 20.28
C GLU A 284 -9.21 11.75 21.06
N LEU A 285 -8.55 12.80 20.58
CA LEU A 285 -7.45 13.46 21.26
C LEU A 285 -7.82 14.93 21.50
N GLU A 286 -7.59 15.41 22.72
CA GLU A 286 -7.82 16.79 23.10
C GLU A 286 -6.75 17.71 22.48
N GLY A 287 -7.13 18.96 22.18
CA GLY A 287 -6.27 19.97 21.56
C GLY A 287 -6.44 20.08 20.04
N GLY A 288 -6.19 21.27 19.53
CA GLY A 288 -6.32 21.64 18.13
C GLY A 288 -7.60 22.41 17.80
N ASP A 289 -7.67 22.86 16.56
CA ASP A 289 -8.80 23.62 16.00
C ASP A 289 -9.26 22.98 14.68
N ASP A 290 -10.29 22.16 14.77
CA ASP A 290 -10.88 21.44 13.64
C ASP A 290 -11.80 22.29 12.75
N SER A 291 -11.91 23.59 13.03
CA SER A 291 -12.53 24.57 12.13
C SER A 291 -11.60 25.04 11.01
N LEU A 292 -10.29 24.88 11.19
CA LEU A 292 -9.28 25.27 10.20
C LEU A 292 -9.16 24.27 9.07
N PRO A 293 -8.82 24.73 7.84
CA PRO A 293 -8.50 23.84 6.74
C PRO A 293 -7.35 22.85 7.08
N THR A 294 -7.47 21.63 6.61
CA THR A 294 -6.52 20.53 6.92
C THR A 294 -5.07 20.89 6.53
N ASP A 295 -4.86 21.51 5.36
CA ASP A 295 -3.53 21.94 4.93
C ASP A 295 -2.97 23.10 5.76
N VAL A 296 -3.82 23.90 6.41
CA VAL A 296 -3.42 24.95 7.36
C VAL A 296 -3.02 24.32 8.69
N ARG A 297 -3.80 23.35 9.20
CA ARG A 297 -3.48 22.59 10.43
C ARG A 297 -2.13 21.88 10.27
N LEU A 298 -1.93 21.19 9.14
CA LEU A 298 -0.67 20.50 8.82
C LEU A 298 0.55 21.45 8.87
N LYS A 299 0.42 22.66 8.32
CA LYS A 299 1.48 23.66 8.37
C LYS A 299 1.72 24.21 9.77
N ARG A 300 0.64 24.45 10.55
CA ARG A 300 0.75 24.92 11.95
C ARG A 300 1.46 23.91 12.82
N MET A 301 1.22 22.61 12.64
CA MET A 301 1.82 21.53 13.41
C MET A 301 3.36 21.56 13.42
N GLN A 302 4.00 22.23 12.47
CA GLN A 302 5.47 22.40 12.44
C GLN A 302 5.98 23.37 13.50
N LYS A 303 5.16 24.31 13.92
CA LYS A 303 5.54 25.36 14.90
C LYS A 303 4.86 25.15 16.23
N ASP A 304 3.61 24.73 16.21
CA ASP A 304 2.75 24.52 17.36
C ASP A 304 2.27 23.05 17.37
N LYS A 305 2.85 22.27 18.27
CA LYS A 305 2.60 20.84 18.43
C LYS A 305 1.32 20.53 19.23
N SER A 306 0.52 21.56 19.56
CA SER A 306 -0.68 21.40 20.39
C SER A 306 -1.87 20.78 19.66
N ASP A 307 -1.86 20.69 18.30
CA ASP A 307 -2.95 20.14 17.52
C ASP A 307 -2.95 18.60 17.52
N GLN A 308 -3.20 18.01 18.70
CA GLN A 308 -3.24 16.54 18.85
C GLN A 308 -4.44 15.94 18.13
N SER A 309 -5.53 16.69 17.94
CA SER A 309 -6.69 16.21 17.16
C SER A 309 -6.37 15.98 15.67
N LEU A 310 -5.29 16.58 15.12
CA LEU A 310 -4.80 16.26 13.79
C LEU A 310 -4.19 14.84 13.72
N ILE A 311 -3.58 14.36 14.81
CA ILE A 311 -3.07 12.99 14.91
C ILE A 311 -4.24 11.98 14.94
N ALA A 312 -5.29 12.30 15.70
CA ALA A 312 -6.51 11.47 15.68
C ALA A 312 -7.18 11.46 14.28
N LEU A 313 -7.16 12.59 13.58
CA LEU A 313 -7.63 12.66 12.19
C LEU A 313 -6.76 11.79 11.26
N LEU A 314 -5.43 11.82 11.41
CA LEU A 314 -4.51 10.97 10.64
C LEU A 314 -4.77 9.48 10.88
N PHE A 315 -5.01 9.07 12.12
CA PHE A 315 -5.40 7.70 12.48
C PHE A 315 -6.71 7.29 11.79
N GLN A 316 -7.75 8.12 11.87
CA GLN A 316 -9.03 7.83 11.19
C GLN A 316 -8.89 7.87 9.66
N TYR A 317 -7.97 8.68 9.15
CA TYR A 317 -7.69 8.72 7.71
C TYR A 317 -7.04 7.43 7.21
N GLY A 318 -6.12 6.83 7.96
CA GLY A 318 -5.58 5.51 7.60
C GLY A 318 -6.67 4.43 7.59
N ARG A 319 -7.59 4.42 8.57
CA ARG A 319 -8.77 3.52 8.56
C ARG A 319 -9.66 3.78 7.33
N TYR A 320 -9.93 5.04 7.03
CA TYR A 320 -10.67 5.45 5.83
C TYR A 320 -10.02 4.92 4.54
N LEU A 321 -8.70 5.08 4.40
CA LEU A 321 -7.94 4.59 3.24
C LEU A 321 -7.98 3.05 3.13
N THR A 322 -7.98 2.34 4.27
CA THR A 322 -8.15 0.88 4.29
C THR A 322 -9.52 0.48 3.74
N VAL A 323 -10.61 1.06 4.25
CA VAL A 323 -11.99 0.77 3.78
C VAL A 323 -12.18 1.14 2.32
N SER A 324 -11.55 2.22 1.88
CA SER A 324 -11.65 2.70 0.48
C SER A 324 -10.78 1.90 -0.49
N GLY A 325 -9.65 1.35 -0.04
CA GLY A 325 -8.63 0.73 -0.89
C GLY A 325 -8.61 -0.80 -0.88
N SER A 326 -9.26 -1.45 0.10
CA SER A 326 -9.21 -2.91 0.24
C SER A 326 -10.51 -3.46 0.80
N ARG A 327 -11.19 -4.28 0.02
CA ARG A 327 -12.46 -4.93 0.40
C ARG A 327 -12.43 -6.40 -0.07
N PRO A 328 -13.19 -7.29 0.58
CA PRO A 328 -13.30 -8.68 0.11
C PRO A 328 -13.67 -8.76 -1.38
N GLY A 329 -12.97 -9.60 -2.14
CA GLY A 329 -13.18 -9.80 -3.58
C GLY A 329 -12.48 -8.77 -4.49
N THR A 330 -11.63 -7.89 -3.95
CA THR A 330 -10.78 -6.96 -4.71
C THR A 330 -9.32 -7.43 -4.70
N ASN A 331 -8.45 -6.83 -5.53
CA ASN A 331 -7.02 -7.11 -5.46
C ASN A 331 -6.37 -6.40 -4.26
N ALA A 332 -5.18 -6.87 -3.87
CA ALA A 332 -4.40 -6.23 -2.82
C ALA A 332 -4.05 -4.77 -3.17
N MET A 333 -3.87 -3.94 -2.15
CA MET A 333 -3.42 -2.55 -2.33
C MET A 333 -1.99 -2.50 -2.86
N THR A 334 -1.80 -1.74 -3.94
CA THR A 334 -0.49 -1.46 -4.54
C THR A 334 0.33 -0.50 -3.65
N LEU A 335 1.53 -0.15 -4.10
CA LEU A 335 2.37 0.88 -3.48
C LEU A 335 1.66 2.25 -3.33
N GLN A 336 0.65 2.51 -4.16
CA GLN A 336 -0.20 3.71 -4.12
C GLN A 336 -1.67 3.40 -3.74
N GLY A 337 -1.92 2.27 -3.11
CA GLY A 337 -3.26 1.78 -2.80
C GLY A 337 -3.99 1.37 -4.08
N ILE A 338 -5.07 2.11 -4.40
CA ILE A 338 -5.77 1.98 -5.68
C ILE A 338 -5.76 3.30 -6.47
N TRP A 339 -4.95 4.28 -6.06
CA TRP A 339 -4.92 5.64 -6.65
C TRP A 339 -3.59 5.91 -7.35
N ASN A 340 -3.63 6.03 -8.67
CA ASN A 340 -2.50 6.36 -9.52
C ASN A 340 -2.96 7.25 -10.70
N GLU A 341 -2.18 8.27 -11.06
CA GLU A 341 -2.46 9.10 -12.24
C GLU A 341 -1.36 9.04 -13.32
N GLN A 342 -0.36 8.14 -13.17
CA GLN A 342 0.80 8.08 -14.04
C GLN A 342 0.90 6.71 -14.72
N VAL A 343 1.13 6.68 -16.02
CA VAL A 343 1.37 5.43 -16.78
C VAL A 343 2.65 4.75 -16.28
N ARG A 344 3.73 5.52 -16.17
CA ARG A 344 4.98 5.06 -15.56
C ARG A 344 5.08 5.59 -14.13
N ALA A 345 4.30 4.98 -13.24
CA ALA A 345 4.28 5.34 -11.83
C ALA A 345 5.63 5.05 -11.15
N PRO A 346 6.00 5.79 -10.10
CA PRO A 346 7.13 5.44 -9.26
C PRO A 346 7.06 3.98 -8.81
N TRP A 347 8.16 3.24 -9.01
CA TRP A 347 8.27 1.79 -8.73
C TRP A 347 7.12 0.97 -9.35
N SER A 348 6.64 1.38 -10.55
CA SER A 348 5.52 0.75 -11.27
C SER A 348 4.20 0.73 -10.48
N SER A 349 4.12 1.38 -9.32
CA SER A 349 3.02 1.21 -8.36
C SER A 349 2.69 -0.28 -8.13
N SER A 350 3.71 -1.14 -8.11
CA SER A 350 3.58 -2.59 -7.98
C SER A 350 3.40 -3.02 -6.52
N TYR A 351 3.34 -4.33 -6.28
CA TYR A 351 3.38 -4.90 -4.93
C TYR A 351 4.83 -5.06 -4.50
N THR A 352 5.34 -4.15 -3.67
CA THR A 352 6.68 -4.26 -3.11
C THR A 352 6.60 -4.98 -1.77
N THR A 353 7.14 -6.20 -1.71
CA THR A 353 6.97 -7.17 -0.63
C THR A 353 8.23 -7.34 0.23
N ASN A 354 8.99 -6.27 0.39
CA ASN A 354 10.09 -6.20 1.36
C ASN A 354 9.79 -5.22 2.51
N ILE A 355 8.60 -4.61 2.53
CA ILE A 355 8.01 -3.78 3.58
C ILE A 355 6.62 -3.22 3.20
N ASN A 356 6.44 -2.70 1.97
CA ASN A 356 5.35 -1.80 1.63
C ASN A 356 3.99 -2.50 1.59
N THR A 357 3.90 -3.62 0.89
CA THR A 357 2.67 -4.43 0.81
C THR A 357 2.25 -4.94 2.18
N GLU A 358 3.21 -5.42 2.96
CA GLU A 358 2.98 -5.87 4.33
C GLU A 358 2.44 -4.74 5.21
N MET A 359 3.06 -3.57 5.14
CA MET A 359 2.66 -2.38 5.91
C MET A 359 1.27 -1.88 5.55
N ASN A 360 0.83 -2.02 4.30
CA ASN A 360 -0.53 -1.64 3.89
C ASN A 360 -1.61 -2.35 4.71
N TYR A 361 -1.31 -3.52 5.27
CA TYR A 361 -2.25 -4.35 6.01
C TYR A 361 -1.98 -4.44 7.53
N TRP A 362 -0.90 -3.85 8.03
CA TRP A 362 -0.57 -3.88 9.45
C TRP A 362 -1.67 -3.37 10.39
N PRO A 363 -2.43 -2.32 10.07
CA PRO A 363 -3.43 -1.83 11.02
C PRO A 363 -4.74 -2.63 11.03
N THR A 364 -5.06 -3.38 9.96
CA THR A 364 -6.43 -3.86 9.65
C THR A 364 -7.13 -4.54 10.82
N ASP A 365 -6.49 -5.50 11.46
CA ASP A 365 -7.09 -6.26 12.56
C ASP A 365 -7.28 -5.38 13.80
N ALA A 366 -6.22 -4.72 14.23
CA ALA A 366 -6.22 -3.90 15.45
C ALA A 366 -7.22 -2.74 15.40
N VAL A 367 -7.52 -2.23 14.20
CA VAL A 367 -8.46 -1.12 14.01
C VAL A 367 -9.88 -1.57 13.60
N GLY A 368 -10.20 -2.86 13.80
CA GLY A 368 -11.55 -3.40 13.59
C GLY A 368 -11.96 -3.54 12.13
N LEU A 369 -11.02 -3.77 11.23
CA LEU A 369 -11.22 -3.88 9.78
C LEU A 369 -10.65 -5.20 9.22
N GLY A 370 -10.74 -6.29 9.99
CA GLY A 370 -10.16 -7.59 9.63
C GLY A 370 -10.62 -8.14 8.28
N GLU A 371 -11.90 -7.89 7.86
CA GLU A 371 -12.37 -8.27 6.53
C GLU A 371 -11.61 -7.59 5.37
N CYS A 372 -11.06 -6.38 5.61
CA CYS A 372 -10.24 -5.68 4.63
C CYS A 372 -8.86 -6.32 4.43
N PHE A 373 -8.51 -7.33 5.22
CA PHE A 373 -7.28 -8.11 5.08
C PHE A 373 -7.38 -9.19 3.98
N THR A 374 -8.61 -9.62 3.62
CA THR A 374 -8.85 -10.70 2.66
C THR A 374 -8.06 -10.58 1.35
N PRO A 375 -7.95 -9.39 0.71
CA PRO A 375 -7.17 -9.26 -0.52
C PRO A 375 -5.68 -9.62 -0.37
N LEU A 376 -5.08 -9.47 0.81
CA LEU A 376 -3.71 -9.93 1.05
C LEU A 376 -3.63 -11.47 1.15
N VAL A 377 -4.67 -12.12 1.68
CA VAL A 377 -4.77 -13.59 1.69
C VAL A 377 -4.82 -14.12 0.25
N ASP A 378 -5.69 -13.55 -0.57
CA ASP A 378 -5.83 -13.92 -2.00
C ASP A 378 -4.53 -13.67 -2.77
N PHE A 379 -3.80 -12.60 -2.44
CA PHE A 379 -2.49 -12.30 -3.01
C PHE A 379 -1.43 -13.34 -2.59
N ALA A 380 -1.39 -13.74 -1.32
CA ALA A 380 -0.49 -14.79 -0.85
C ALA A 380 -0.73 -16.14 -1.55
N GLU A 381 -1.98 -16.48 -1.85
CA GLU A 381 -2.33 -17.67 -2.64
C GLU A 381 -1.78 -17.60 -4.06
N LYS A 382 -1.84 -16.43 -4.71
CA LYS A 382 -1.23 -16.21 -6.04
C LYS A 382 0.28 -16.43 -5.98
N LEU A 383 0.95 -15.89 -4.95
CA LEU A 383 2.39 -16.09 -4.76
C LEU A 383 2.74 -17.56 -4.50
N ALA A 384 2.01 -18.23 -3.64
CA ALA A 384 2.22 -19.66 -3.37
C ALA A 384 2.04 -20.50 -4.64
N ALA A 385 1.03 -20.16 -5.45
CA ALA A 385 0.74 -20.89 -6.69
C ALA A 385 1.82 -20.72 -7.78
N ASN A 386 2.44 -19.53 -7.92
CA ASN A 386 3.49 -19.26 -8.91
C ASN A 386 4.90 -19.46 -8.38
N GLY A 387 5.10 -19.35 -7.06
CA GLY A 387 6.41 -19.38 -6.43
C GLY A 387 7.15 -20.72 -6.53
N SER A 388 6.44 -21.80 -6.88
CA SER A 388 7.08 -23.10 -7.13
C SER A 388 7.96 -23.08 -8.38
N SER A 389 7.58 -22.36 -9.44
CA SER A 389 8.44 -22.16 -10.61
C SER A 389 9.71 -21.37 -10.25
N THR A 390 9.59 -20.38 -9.37
CA THR A 390 10.73 -19.59 -8.88
C THR A 390 11.67 -20.47 -8.00
N ALA A 391 11.13 -21.22 -7.05
CA ALA A 391 11.93 -22.16 -6.24
C ALA A 391 12.73 -23.12 -7.13
N LYS A 392 12.09 -23.68 -8.15
CA LYS A 392 12.73 -24.57 -9.12
C LYS A 392 13.79 -23.88 -9.96
N ALA A 393 13.48 -22.72 -10.53
CA ALA A 393 14.38 -21.98 -11.43
C ALA A 393 15.66 -21.49 -10.73
N TYR A 394 15.58 -21.01 -9.50
CA TYR A 394 16.69 -20.36 -8.82
C TYR A 394 17.45 -21.27 -7.85
N PHE A 395 16.80 -22.31 -7.32
CA PHE A 395 17.41 -23.20 -6.30
C PHE A 395 17.37 -24.68 -6.66
N ASP A 396 16.68 -25.07 -7.73
CA ASP A 396 16.30 -26.47 -8.00
C ASP A 396 15.60 -27.13 -6.78
N ALA A 397 14.82 -26.31 -6.06
CA ALA A 397 14.21 -26.65 -4.79
C ALA A 397 12.73 -27.03 -4.94
N ASP A 398 12.23 -27.76 -3.93
CA ASP A 398 10.81 -28.05 -3.74
C ASP A 398 10.09 -26.85 -3.12
N GLY A 399 8.76 -26.90 -3.07
CA GLY A 399 7.93 -25.89 -2.45
C GLY A 399 7.83 -24.59 -3.24
N TRP A 400 7.73 -23.46 -2.54
CA TRP A 400 7.56 -22.16 -3.18
C TRP A 400 8.23 -21.01 -2.42
N CYS A 401 8.64 -19.97 -3.14
CA CYS A 401 9.17 -18.74 -2.58
C CYS A 401 8.74 -17.54 -3.41
N ALA A 402 8.90 -16.33 -2.87
CA ALA A 402 8.69 -15.08 -3.57
C ALA A 402 9.75 -14.06 -3.20
N CYS A 403 10.09 -13.18 -4.17
CA CYS A 403 11.04 -12.09 -4.01
C CYS A 403 10.34 -10.75 -3.70
N HIS A 404 11.13 -9.67 -3.64
CA HIS A 404 10.73 -8.36 -3.13
C HIS A 404 9.65 -7.62 -3.92
N ASN A 405 9.35 -7.99 -5.17
CA ASN A 405 8.33 -7.36 -6.01
C ASN A 405 7.41 -8.37 -6.67
N SER A 406 6.14 -7.99 -6.77
CA SER A 406 5.12 -8.75 -7.50
C SER A 406 4.17 -7.81 -8.25
N ASP A 407 3.24 -8.39 -8.99
CA ASP A 407 2.22 -7.70 -9.76
C ASP A 407 0.89 -8.48 -9.75
N ILE A 408 -0.10 -8.02 -10.52
CA ILE A 408 -1.41 -8.70 -10.60
C ILE A 408 -1.30 -10.13 -11.14
N TRP A 409 -0.26 -10.43 -11.94
CA TRP A 409 0.01 -11.75 -12.51
C TRP A 409 0.72 -12.69 -11.53
N GLY A 410 1.01 -12.21 -10.31
CA GLY A 410 1.64 -12.99 -9.25
C GLY A 410 3.11 -13.30 -9.54
N ALA A 411 3.88 -12.32 -9.98
CA ALA A 411 5.33 -12.43 -10.15
C ALA A 411 6.01 -12.78 -8.82
N THR A 412 6.95 -13.73 -8.84
CA THR A 412 7.66 -14.21 -7.64
C THR A 412 9.19 -14.21 -7.80
N TYR A 413 9.69 -13.95 -9.00
CA TYR A 413 11.11 -13.94 -9.35
C TYR A 413 11.83 -12.66 -8.86
N PRO A 414 13.18 -12.66 -8.79
CA PRO A 414 13.97 -11.45 -8.48
C PRO A 414 13.80 -10.39 -9.57
N ALA A 415 12.90 -9.43 -9.36
CA ALA A 415 12.62 -8.37 -10.32
C ALA A 415 13.74 -7.33 -10.36
N GLY A 416 14.32 -7.08 -11.56
CA GLY A 416 15.45 -6.18 -11.71
C GLY A 416 15.89 -5.98 -13.16
N PHE A 417 17.14 -5.68 -13.37
CA PHE A 417 17.74 -5.53 -14.71
C PHE A 417 18.08 -6.90 -15.31
N PRO A 418 17.32 -7.41 -16.30
CA PRO A 418 17.35 -8.83 -16.68
C PRO A 418 18.66 -9.28 -17.37
N ASP A 419 19.39 -8.35 -17.98
CA ASP A 419 20.56 -8.65 -18.78
C ASP A 419 21.86 -8.06 -18.19
N GLY A 420 21.84 -7.71 -16.91
CA GLY A 420 22.99 -7.11 -16.24
C GLY A 420 23.24 -5.63 -16.58
N ASP A 421 22.28 -4.98 -17.24
CA ASP A 421 22.36 -3.58 -17.65
C ASP A 421 22.36 -2.58 -16.48
N GLY A 422 22.18 -3.07 -15.25
CA GLY A 422 22.16 -2.29 -14.02
C GLY A 422 22.39 -3.15 -12.79
N ASP A 423 22.46 -2.50 -11.64
CA ASP A 423 22.67 -3.15 -10.35
C ASP A 423 21.38 -3.22 -9.55
N SER A 424 20.82 -4.42 -9.43
CA SER A 424 19.65 -4.73 -8.59
C SER A 424 20.00 -5.55 -7.34
N SER A 425 21.28 -5.78 -7.08
CA SER A 425 21.74 -6.71 -6.05
C SER A 425 21.35 -6.32 -4.62
N CYS A 426 21.00 -5.04 -4.36
CA CYS A 426 20.62 -4.58 -3.02
C CYS A 426 19.13 -4.73 -2.69
N TYR A 427 18.28 -5.13 -3.67
CA TYR A 427 16.84 -5.31 -3.44
C TYR A 427 16.24 -6.56 -4.11
N ALA A 428 16.74 -7.01 -5.27
CA ALA A 428 16.07 -8.03 -6.07
C ALA A 428 16.21 -9.45 -5.48
N VAL A 429 17.40 -9.81 -5.01
CA VAL A 429 17.74 -11.18 -4.61
C VAL A 429 17.44 -11.40 -3.13
N TRP A 430 16.15 -11.44 -2.81
CA TRP A 430 15.66 -11.66 -1.45
C TRP A 430 14.42 -12.56 -1.49
N PHE A 431 14.57 -13.84 -1.17
CA PHE A 431 13.56 -14.89 -1.33
C PHE A 431 12.72 -15.11 -0.05
N MET A 432 12.52 -14.06 0.74
CA MET A 432 11.88 -14.12 2.05
C MET A 432 10.46 -13.53 2.09
N SER A 433 10.00 -12.89 1.02
CA SER A 433 8.68 -12.22 0.98
C SER A 433 7.54 -13.18 1.31
N GLY A 434 7.57 -14.40 0.76
CA GLY A 434 6.56 -15.41 1.04
C GLY A 434 6.46 -15.76 2.52
N ALA A 435 7.59 -15.96 3.20
CA ALA A 435 7.62 -16.27 4.64
C ALA A 435 7.14 -15.07 5.48
N TRP A 436 7.51 -13.83 5.10
CA TRP A 436 7.04 -12.64 5.81
C TRP A 436 5.52 -12.48 5.72
N ILE A 437 4.98 -12.56 4.49
CA ILE A 437 3.53 -12.47 4.28
C ILE A 437 2.82 -13.60 5.05
N LEU A 438 3.32 -14.84 5.03
CA LEU A 438 2.73 -15.94 5.79
C LEU A 438 2.73 -15.68 7.30
N ASN A 439 3.81 -15.11 7.86
CA ASN A 439 3.85 -14.71 9.26
C ASN A 439 2.76 -13.67 9.59
N GLN A 440 2.51 -12.74 8.67
CA GLN A 440 1.44 -11.75 8.83
C GLN A 440 0.05 -12.39 8.73
N LEU A 441 -0.15 -13.35 7.81
CA LEU A 441 -1.39 -14.12 7.72
C LEU A 441 -1.62 -14.94 9.00
N TYR A 442 -0.57 -15.52 9.58
CA TYR A 442 -0.66 -16.22 10.86
C TYR A 442 -1.06 -15.27 11.99
N THR A 443 -0.50 -14.05 12.02
CA THR A 443 -0.93 -13.03 12.99
C THR A 443 -2.40 -12.70 12.81
N HIS A 444 -2.88 -12.54 11.56
CA HIS A 444 -4.29 -12.34 11.26
C HIS A 444 -5.18 -13.48 11.77
N SER A 445 -4.75 -14.75 11.65
CA SER A 445 -5.52 -15.90 12.13
C SER A 445 -5.75 -15.86 13.65
N LEU A 446 -4.82 -15.28 14.42
CA LEU A 446 -5.00 -15.11 15.87
C LEU A 446 -6.18 -14.21 16.23
N TYR A 447 -6.51 -13.24 15.36
CA TYR A 447 -7.68 -12.36 15.52
C TYR A 447 -8.98 -13.03 15.05
N GLN A 448 -8.94 -13.78 13.95
CA GLN A 448 -10.13 -14.35 13.32
C GLN A 448 -10.62 -15.62 14.01
N LYS A 449 -9.68 -16.47 14.49
CA LYS A 449 -9.98 -17.76 15.13
C LYS A 449 -10.88 -18.67 14.28
N ASP A 450 -10.59 -18.74 12.96
CA ASP A 450 -11.32 -19.54 11.98
C ASP A 450 -10.54 -20.81 11.64
N PRO A 451 -10.99 -22.02 12.05
CA PRO A 451 -10.30 -23.26 11.76
C PRO A 451 -10.18 -23.58 10.26
N ALA A 452 -11.11 -23.09 9.41
CA ALA A 452 -11.02 -23.30 7.97
C ALA A 452 -9.89 -22.46 7.37
N PHE A 453 -9.71 -21.24 7.86
CA PHE A 453 -8.58 -20.39 7.50
C PHE A 453 -7.24 -20.99 7.98
N ASP A 454 -7.19 -21.52 9.21
CA ASP A 454 -5.98 -22.17 9.75
C ASP A 454 -5.54 -23.37 8.91
N GLU A 455 -6.47 -24.19 8.41
CA GLU A 455 -6.14 -25.33 7.53
C GLU A 455 -5.61 -24.87 6.17
N LYS A 456 -6.21 -23.82 5.58
CA LYS A 456 -5.73 -23.18 4.37
C LYS A 456 -4.32 -22.62 4.55
N LEU A 457 -4.10 -21.93 5.66
CA LEU A 457 -2.81 -21.34 6.04
C LEU A 457 -1.74 -22.42 6.20
N LYS A 458 -2.06 -23.52 6.87
CA LYS A 458 -1.19 -24.68 7.04
C LYS A 458 -0.67 -25.24 5.70
N GLY A 459 -1.53 -25.31 4.67
CA GLY A 459 -1.13 -25.74 3.33
C GLY A 459 -0.09 -24.81 2.71
N MET A 460 -0.27 -23.48 2.82
CA MET A 460 0.71 -22.51 2.30
C MET A 460 2.02 -22.56 3.07
N PHE A 461 1.98 -22.68 4.40
CA PHE A 461 3.17 -22.85 5.24
C PHE A 461 3.94 -24.13 4.92
N ALA A 462 3.25 -25.26 4.71
CA ALA A 462 3.89 -26.52 4.34
C ALA A 462 4.68 -26.41 3.04
N GLY A 463 4.12 -25.71 2.02
CA GLY A 463 4.82 -25.48 0.76
C GLY A 463 6.04 -24.56 0.91
N ALA A 464 5.95 -23.47 1.67
CA ALA A 464 7.09 -22.60 1.92
C ALA A 464 8.16 -23.29 2.81
N LEU A 465 7.74 -24.12 3.77
CA LEU A 465 8.66 -24.93 4.60
C LEU A 465 9.47 -25.90 3.74
N ALA A 466 8.86 -26.55 2.77
CA ALA A 466 9.55 -27.43 1.81
C ALA A 466 10.63 -26.66 1.03
N PHE A 467 10.36 -25.41 0.64
CA PHE A 467 11.37 -24.55 0.01
C PHE A 467 12.57 -24.32 0.94
N PHE A 468 12.37 -23.92 2.19
CA PHE A 468 13.49 -23.67 3.11
C PHE A 468 14.27 -24.95 3.42
N HIS A 469 13.62 -26.10 3.54
CA HIS A 469 14.31 -27.37 3.73
C HIS A 469 15.24 -27.74 2.57
N SER A 470 14.86 -27.41 1.33
CA SER A 470 15.62 -27.77 0.12
C SER A 470 16.58 -26.68 -0.35
N SER A 471 16.35 -25.40 0.01
CA SER A 471 17.12 -24.26 -0.50
C SER A 471 18.22 -23.77 0.45
N MET A 472 18.08 -23.95 1.76
CA MET A 472 19.11 -23.54 2.72
C MET A 472 20.40 -24.36 2.53
N THR A 473 21.52 -23.75 2.87
CA THR A 473 22.85 -24.39 2.77
C THR A 473 23.59 -24.28 4.09
N ALA A 474 24.56 -25.20 4.32
CA ALA A 474 25.35 -25.15 5.53
C ALA A 474 26.54 -24.18 5.38
N HIS A 475 26.71 -23.30 6.36
CA HIS A 475 27.89 -22.45 6.52
C HIS A 475 28.31 -22.44 7.99
N ASN A 476 29.56 -22.74 8.28
CA ASN A 476 30.09 -22.87 9.66
C ASN A 476 29.23 -23.80 10.55
N GLY A 477 28.71 -24.88 9.98
CA GLY A 477 27.89 -25.87 10.69
C GLY A 477 26.46 -25.44 10.99
N GLN A 478 26.01 -24.28 10.47
CA GLN A 478 24.66 -23.79 10.64
C GLN A 478 23.91 -23.69 9.28
N PRO A 479 22.62 -23.99 9.24
CA PRO A 479 21.82 -23.76 8.05
C PRO A 479 21.61 -22.24 7.84
N VAL A 480 21.86 -21.77 6.60
CA VAL A 480 21.75 -20.34 6.25
C VAL A 480 21.01 -20.15 4.93
N THR A 481 20.33 -19.02 4.79
CA THR A 481 19.86 -18.49 3.50
C THR A 481 21.07 -17.90 2.76
N CYS A 482 21.26 -18.26 1.50
CA CYS A 482 22.34 -17.72 0.66
C CYS A 482 22.03 -17.99 -0.83
N PRO A 483 22.10 -16.99 -1.73
CA PRO A 483 22.35 -15.57 -1.46
C PRO A 483 21.19 -14.91 -0.74
N SER A 484 21.46 -13.84 0.02
CA SER A 484 20.44 -12.96 0.60
C SER A 484 21.00 -11.55 0.82
N ILE A 485 20.11 -10.65 1.27
CA ILE A 485 20.40 -9.24 1.57
C ILE A 485 19.67 -8.82 2.85
N SER A 486 20.15 -7.78 3.53
CA SER A 486 19.31 -7.02 4.45
C SER A 486 18.64 -5.89 3.66
N PRO A 487 17.34 -5.98 3.30
CA PRO A 487 16.70 -4.97 2.47
C PRO A 487 16.76 -3.58 3.11
N GLU A 488 17.21 -2.52 2.47
CA GLU A 488 18.00 -2.44 1.24
C GLU A 488 19.37 -1.85 1.59
N ASN A 489 19.91 -2.19 2.77
CA ASN A 489 21.13 -1.60 3.31
C ASN A 489 22.38 -2.27 2.70
N THR A 490 23.47 -1.52 2.69
CA THR A 490 24.76 -1.97 2.17
C THR A 490 25.82 -1.89 3.26
N PHE A 491 26.86 -2.69 3.11
CA PHE A 491 28.00 -2.72 4.03
C PHE A 491 29.32 -2.61 3.26
N THR A 492 30.39 -2.31 3.99
CA THR A 492 31.77 -2.39 3.51
C THR A 492 32.50 -3.47 4.29
N ASP A 493 33.16 -4.38 3.59
CA ASP A 493 34.05 -5.40 4.15
C ASP A 493 35.33 -5.44 3.33
N ASN A 494 36.50 -5.36 3.99
CA ASN A 494 37.83 -5.31 3.35
C ASN A 494 37.93 -4.29 2.19
N GLY A 495 37.26 -3.14 2.32
CA GLY A 495 37.25 -2.07 1.32
C GLY A 495 36.30 -2.30 0.14
N GLN A 496 35.58 -3.42 0.08
CA GLN A 496 34.56 -3.71 -0.91
C GLN A 496 33.18 -3.36 -0.38
N ARG A 497 32.36 -2.65 -1.17
CA ARG A 497 30.95 -2.39 -0.86
C ARG A 497 30.07 -3.50 -1.41
N SER A 498 29.17 -4.03 -0.58
CA SER A 498 28.20 -5.04 -0.98
C SER A 498 26.87 -4.84 -0.26
N ALA A 499 25.81 -5.41 -0.81
CA ALA A 499 24.55 -5.69 -0.13
C ALA A 499 24.41 -7.21 0.11
N VAL A 500 25.02 -8.00 -0.79
CA VAL A 500 24.81 -9.45 -0.86
C VAL A 500 25.60 -10.15 0.22
N THR A 501 24.92 -11.01 0.95
CA THR A 501 25.47 -11.77 2.08
C THR A 501 24.70 -13.11 2.26
N TYR A 502 24.82 -13.69 3.43
CA TYR A 502 24.06 -14.85 3.86
C TYR A 502 23.39 -14.56 5.22
N MET A 503 22.21 -15.13 5.43
CA MET A 503 21.46 -15.11 6.71
C MET A 503 21.52 -13.76 7.44
N PRO A 504 21.15 -12.61 6.83
CA PRO A 504 21.05 -11.35 7.56
C PRO A 504 20.02 -11.48 8.71
N SER A 505 20.08 -10.58 9.66
CA SER A 505 19.20 -10.65 10.85
C SER A 505 17.72 -10.65 10.49
N MET A 506 17.33 -9.94 9.44
CA MET A 506 15.93 -9.98 8.98
C MET A 506 15.49 -11.38 8.54
N ASP A 507 16.32 -12.09 7.77
CA ASP A 507 16.03 -13.47 7.36
C ASP A 507 15.90 -14.37 8.56
N ARG A 508 16.85 -14.28 9.50
CA ARG A 508 16.87 -15.07 10.72
C ARG A 508 15.59 -14.89 11.55
N GLU A 509 15.16 -13.65 11.73
CA GLU A 509 13.99 -13.33 12.55
C GLU A 509 12.66 -13.68 11.83
N ILE A 510 12.59 -13.50 10.52
CA ILE A 510 11.45 -13.99 9.72
C ILE A 510 11.37 -15.52 9.80
N LEU A 511 12.50 -16.22 9.67
CA LEU A 511 12.54 -17.69 9.77
C LEU A 511 12.26 -18.18 11.18
N HIS A 512 12.72 -17.47 12.21
CA HIS A 512 12.37 -17.78 13.60
C HIS A 512 10.84 -17.81 13.77
N ASP A 513 10.16 -16.73 13.42
CA ASP A 513 8.71 -16.63 13.50
C ASP A 513 8.02 -17.68 12.62
N PHE A 514 8.49 -17.84 11.39
CA PHE A 514 7.92 -18.78 10.43
C PHE A 514 8.00 -20.24 10.93
N MET A 515 9.13 -20.67 11.45
CA MET A 515 9.30 -22.04 11.97
C MET A 515 8.48 -22.26 13.24
N GLU A 516 8.38 -21.26 14.12
CA GLU A 516 7.50 -21.30 15.29
C GLU A 516 6.02 -21.42 14.87
N ASN A 517 5.60 -20.64 13.85
CA ASN A 517 4.24 -20.70 13.32
C ASN A 517 3.96 -22.03 12.63
N CYS A 518 4.93 -22.60 11.91
CA CYS A 518 4.85 -23.95 11.36
C CYS A 518 4.54 -24.98 12.46
N ARG A 519 5.30 -24.96 13.58
CA ARG A 519 5.08 -25.89 14.71
C ARG A 519 3.71 -25.67 15.36
N ALA A 520 3.28 -24.42 15.50
CA ALA A 520 1.96 -24.09 16.02
C ALA A 520 0.82 -24.62 15.13
N LEU A 521 1.04 -24.68 13.82
CA LEU A 521 0.13 -25.28 12.83
C LEU A 521 0.29 -26.83 12.73
N GLY A 522 1.14 -27.44 13.56
CA GLY A 522 1.37 -28.89 13.58
C GLY A 522 2.24 -29.42 12.43
N LEU A 523 3.12 -28.57 11.87
CA LEU A 523 4.15 -28.96 10.91
C LEU A 523 5.47 -29.26 11.63
N ASP A 524 6.24 -30.25 11.13
CA ASP A 524 7.58 -30.57 11.66
C ASP A 524 8.61 -29.58 11.10
N ALA A 525 8.94 -28.56 11.89
CA ALA A 525 9.84 -27.48 11.50
C ALA A 525 11.03 -27.35 12.48
N PRO A 526 12.23 -27.06 11.97
CA PRO A 526 13.42 -26.91 12.81
C PRO A 526 13.32 -25.65 13.69
N VAL A 527 14.13 -25.60 14.74
CA VAL A 527 14.32 -24.41 15.56
C VAL A 527 15.35 -23.50 14.87
N ILE A 528 15.00 -22.25 14.69
CA ILE A 528 15.93 -21.19 14.28
C ILE A 528 16.09 -20.25 15.46
N ASP A 529 17.30 -20.09 15.96
CA ASP A 529 17.58 -19.19 17.08
C ASP A 529 17.44 -17.72 16.64
N GLN A 530 16.90 -16.90 17.54
CA GLN A 530 16.85 -15.45 17.34
C GLN A 530 18.26 -14.83 17.32
N VAL A 531 18.35 -13.61 16.77
CA VAL A 531 19.59 -12.84 16.82
C VAL A 531 19.92 -12.46 18.27
N ALA A 532 21.19 -12.60 18.64
CA ALA A 532 21.71 -12.08 19.89
C ALA A 532 22.20 -10.62 19.73
N PRO A 533 22.10 -9.78 20.77
CA PRO A 533 22.71 -8.46 20.75
C PRO A 533 24.21 -8.50 20.40
N ALA A 534 24.64 -7.58 19.52
CA ALA A 534 26.05 -7.45 19.16
C ALA A 534 26.89 -6.86 20.32
N PRO A 535 28.23 -7.00 20.29
CA PRO A 535 29.11 -6.46 21.34
C PRO A 535 29.00 -4.92 21.53
N ASP A 536 28.53 -4.20 20.53
CA ASP A 536 28.29 -2.75 20.61
C ASP A 536 26.91 -2.41 21.23
N GLY A 537 26.19 -3.40 21.73
CA GLY A 537 24.89 -3.27 22.41
C GLY A 537 23.71 -3.07 21.51
N ARG A 538 23.82 -3.25 20.17
CA ARG A 538 22.76 -3.11 19.19
C ARG A 538 22.30 -4.47 18.66
N VAL A 539 21.17 -4.49 17.96
CA VAL A 539 20.80 -5.63 17.10
C VAL A 539 21.71 -5.59 15.88
N PRO A 540 22.46 -6.68 15.58
CA PRO A 540 23.28 -6.72 14.37
C PRO A 540 22.39 -6.71 13.13
N GLU A 541 22.85 -6.13 12.03
CA GLU A 541 22.09 -6.14 10.78
C GLU A 541 22.42 -7.37 9.92
N TRP A 542 23.64 -7.86 10.02
CA TRP A 542 24.15 -8.99 9.25
C TRP A 542 24.70 -10.09 10.17
N ALA A 543 24.90 -11.27 9.60
CA ALA A 543 25.48 -12.40 10.32
C ALA A 543 26.91 -12.15 10.81
N GLU A 544 27.65 -11.29 10.11
CA GLU A 544 28.99 -10.84 10.47
C GLU A 544 29.01 -9.36 10.83
N ASN A 545 30.05 -8.94 11.57
CA ASN A 545 30.22 -7.54 11.98
C ASN A 545 30.78 -6.67 10.86
N TYR A 546 29.98 -6.43 9.84
CA TYR A 546 30.33 -5.56 8.73
C TYR A 546 30.19 -4.07 9.12
N GLN A 547 30.93 -3.21 8.41
CA GLN A 547 30.76 -1.77 8.54
C GLN A 547 29.56 -1.29 7.73
N GLU A 548 28.55 -0.74 8.39
CA GLU A 548 27.39 -0.13 7.72
C GLU A 548 27.83 1.01 6.79
N THR A 549 27.35 1.03 5.55
CA THR A 549 27.64 2.12 4.62
C THR A 549 26.73 3.32 4.89
N GLU A 550 25.47 3.11 5.26
CA GLU A 550 24.48 4.15 5.55
C GLU A 550 23.83 3.89 6.91
N VAL A 551 24.39 4.52 7.94
CA VAL A 551 23.97 4.33 9.34
C VAL A 551 22.53 4.79 9.59
N GLU A 552 22.08 5.85 8.91
CA GLU A 552 20.70 6.38 8.99
C GLU A 552 19.82 5.85 7.86
N HIS A 553 20.09 4.63 7.38
CA HIS A 553 19.29 4.01 6.32
C HIS A 553 17.80 3.97 6.66
N ARG A 554 16.94 4.18 5.64
CA ARG A 554 15.49 4.21 5.84
C ARG A 554 14.90 2.86 6.27
N HIS A 555 15.48 1.72 5.84
CA HIS A 555 15.08 0.41 6.32
C HIS A 555 15.63 0.13 7.72
N VAL A 556 14.83 -0.54 8.53
CA VAL A 556 15.16 -1.03 9.86
C VAL A 556 14.97 -2.54 9.95
N SER A 557 15.36 -3.24 8.89
CA SER A 557 15.12 -4.67 8.62
C SER A 557 15.54 -5.57 9.77
N HIS A 558 16.68 -5.29 10.42
CA HIS A 558 17.18 -6.02 11.58
C HIS A 558 16.29 -5.91 12.83
N LEU A 559 15.30 -5.02 12.82
CA LEU A 559 14.36 -4.82 13.93
C LEU A 559 13.00 -5.50 13.69
N TYR A 560 12.90 -6.36 12.66
CA TYR A 560 11.70 -7.18 12.41
C TYR A 560 11.24 -7.93 13.68
N CYS A 561 12.16 -8.42 14.49
CA CYS A 561 11.88 -9.13 15.74
C CYS A 561 11.05 -8.32 16.75
N ILE A 562 11.11 -6.99 16.72
CA ILE A 562 10.32 -6.12 17.60
C ILE A 562 8.95 -5.83 16.96
N TYR A 563 8.95 -5.50 15.67
CA TYR A 563 7.74 -5.30 14.89
C TYR A 563 8.05 -5.52 13.38
N PRO A 564 7.25 -6.32 12.64
CA PRO A 564 5.91 -6.81 12.96
C PRO A 564 5.83 -8.15 13.71
N SER A 565 6.93 -8.77 14.14
CA SER A 565 6.83 -9.99 14.94
C SER A 565 5.78 -9.82 16.06
N HIS A 566 4.92 -10.81 16.24
CA HIS A 566 3.90 -10.81 17.30
C HIS A 566 4.45 -11.36 18.64
N ARG A 567 5.70 -11.78 18.68
CA ARG A 567 6.32 -12.43 19.84
C ARG A 567 6.91 -11.42 20.80
N VAL A 568 6.84 -11.76 22.09
CA VAL A 568 7.47 -10.96 23.16
C VAL A 568 8.98 -11.26 23.16
N GLN A 569 9.77 -10.22 23.09
CA GLN A 569 11.22 -10.33 23.03
C GLN A 569 11.87 -10.23 24.42
N SER A 570 13.06 -10.80 24.57
CA SER A 570 13.84 -10.67 25.81
C SER A 570 14.20 -9.21 26.12
N ASP A 571 14.38 -8.87 27.41
CA ASP A 571 14.78 -7.52 27.82
C ASP A 571 16.11 -7.08 27.18
N ALA A 572 17.04 -8.02 26.98
CA ALA A 572 18.32 -7.75 26.33
C ALA A 572 18.13 -7.36 24.85
N LEU A 573 17.27 -8.07 24.11
CA LEU A 573 16.98 -7.76 22.72
C LEU A 573 16.19 -6.45 22.58
N GLN A 574 15.23 -6.19 23.47
CA GLN A 574 14.52 -4.90 23.51
C GLN A 574 15.47 -3.73 23.78
N ALA A 575 16.41 -3.87 24.72
CA ALA A 575 17.43 -2.85 25.00
C ALA A 575 18.33 -2.61 23.78
N ALA A 576 18.76 -3.66 23.10
CA ALA A 576 19.57 -3.57 21.89
C ALA A 576 18.81 -2.89 20.73
N ALA A 577 17.52 -3.19 20.57
CA ALA A 577 16.66 -2.55 19.59
C ALA A 577 16.51 -1.03 19.84
N LYS A 578 16.37 -0.60 21.10
CA LYS A 578 16.37 0.83 21.47
C LYS A 578 17.66 1.53 21.04
N GLN A 579 18.83 0.89 21.25
CA GLN A 579 20.11 1.45 20.82
C GLN A 579 20.21 1.51 19.29
N SER A 580 19.72 0.49 18.57
CA SER A 580 19.66 0.49 17.10
C SER A 580 18.77 1.62 16.57
N LEU A 581 17.58 1.83 17.16
CA LEU A 581 16.68 2.91 16.75
C LEU A 581 17.26 4.31 17.02
N LEU A 582 17.92 4.51 18.16
CA LEU A 582 18.61 5.76 18.46
C LEU A 582 19.70 6.07 17.45
N LYS A 583 20.45 5.05 17.02
CA LYS A 583 21.48 5.19 15.98
C LYS A 583 20.88 5.46 14.59
N ARG A 584 19.77 4.79 14.21
CA ARG A 584 19.01 5.06 12.97
C ARG A 584 18.37 6.44 12.92
N GLY A 585 18.16 7.07 14.10
CA GLY A 585 17.60 8.40 14.23
C GLY A 585 16.12 8.52 13.89
N PHE A 586 15.63 9.74 13.88
CA PHE A 586 14.21 10.08 13.74
C PHE A 586 13.85 10.58 12.32
N GLY A 587 14.74 10.49 11.35
CA GLY A 587 14.49 10.76 9.95
C GLY A 587 14.02 9.51 9.21
N GLY A 588 13.69 9.68 7.94
CA GLY A 588 13.33 8.59 7.04
C GLY A 588 12.29 9.01 6.00
N THR A 589 11.93 8.10 5.13
CA THR A 589 10.78 8.22 4.22
C THR A 589 9.49 7.99 4.99
N GLY A 590 8.31 8.26 4.40
CA GLY A 590 7.05 8.15 5.13
C GLY A 590 6.82 6.79 5.77
N TRP A 591 6.95 5.70 5.01
CA TRP A 591 6.81 4.35 5.55
C TRP A 591 7.87 4.01 6.64
N SER A 592 9.09 4.54 6.49
CA SER A 592 10.15 4.35 7.50
C SER A 592 9.78 5.02 8.82
N LEU A 593 9.16 6.20 8.76
CA LEU A 593 8.62 6.86 9.95
C LEU A 593 7.53 6.00 10.61
N GLY A 594 6.58 5.50 9.81
CA GLY A 594 5.50 4.60 10.28
C GLY A 594 6.04 3.34 10.97
N TRP A 595 7.02 2.66 10.35
CA TRP A 595 7.65 1.47 10.96
C TRP A 595 8.31 1.79 12.30
N LYS A 596 9.07 2.89 12.37
CA LYS A 596 9.72 3.33 13.61
C LYS A 596 8.71 3.72 14.69
N VAL A 597 7.51 4.24 14.33
CA VAL A 597 6.42 4.47 15.32
C VAL A 597 5.99 3.15 15.93
N CYS A 598 5.75 2.12 15.11
CA CYS A 598 5.39 0.78 15.61
C CYS A 598 6.46 0.21 16.55
N LEU A 599 7.74 0.34 16.17
CA LEU A 599 8.87 -0.14 16.97
C LEU A 599 8.96 0.56 18.34
N TRP A 600 8.89 1.88 18.38
CA TRP A 600 8.92 2.63 19.64
C TRP A 600 7.69 2.34 20.50
N ALA A 601 6.52 2.16 19.88
CA ALA A 601 5.29 1.76 20.59
C ALA A 601 5.46 0.41 21.30
N ARG A 602 5.98 -0.62 20.58
CA ARG A 602 6.26 -1.94 21.17
C ARG A 602 7.33 -1.91 22.27
N LEU A 603 8.27 -1.00 22.17
CA LEU A 603 9.32 -0.81 23.18
C LEU A 603 8.85 0.07 24.36
N GLY A 604 7.57 0.47 24.39
CA GLY A 604 6.96 1.23 25.50
C GLY A 604 7.34 2.71 25.56
N ASP A 605 7.89 3.28 24.49
CA ASP A 605 8.34 4.68 24.44
C ASP A 605 7.44 5.55 23.59
N GLY A 606 6.36 6.03 24.18
CA GLY A 606 5.36 6.89 23.52
C GLY A 606 5.89 8.26 23.11
N GLU A 607 6.89 8.81 23.82
CA GLU A 607 7.45 10.13 23.48
C GLU A 607 8.28 10.06 22.17
N ASN A 608 9.10 9.04 22.01
CA ASN A 608 9.83 8.83 20.76
C ASN A 608 8.90 8.44 19.59
N ALA A 609 7.84 7.68 19.86
CA ALA A 609 6.80 7.39 18.88
C ALA A 609 6.09 8.68 18.43
N LEU A 610 5.68 9.55 19.35
CA LEU A 610 5.07 10.85 19.04
C LEU A 610 5.97 11.73 18.17
N ARG A 611 7.26 11.81 18.51
CA ARG A 611 8.23 12.57 17.72
C ARG A 611 8.27 12.14 16.25
N LEU A 612 8.11 10.84 15.96
CA LEU A 612 8.05 10.31 14.60
C LEU A 612 6.70 10.63 13.94
N ILE A 613 5.58 10.56 14.67
CA ILE A 613 4.26 10.99 14.17
C ILE A 613 4.28 12.48 13.80
N GLU A 614 4.94 13.32 14.61
CA GLU A 614 5.14 14.74 14.29
C GLU A 614 5.99 14.94 13.01
N ASN A 615 6.98 14.09 12.79
CA ASN A 615 7.77 14.09 11.57
C ASN A 615 6.94 13.60 10.37
N GLN A 616 6.04 12.63 10.57
CA GLN A 616 5.07 12.20 9.56
C GLN A 616 4.12 13.33 9.14
N LEU A 617 3.74 14.19 10.08
CA LEU A 617 2.93 15.38 9.81
C LEU A 617 3.74 16.57 9.25
N ARG A 618 4.99 16.38 8.84
CA ARG A 618 5.76 17.41 8.14
C ARG A 618 5.18 17.66 6.75
N PRO A 619 4.79 18.91 6.39
CA PRO A 619 4.20 19.19 5.08
C PRO A 619 5.23 19.04 3.98
N ILE A 620 4.93 18.22 2.98
CA ILE A 620 5.74 18.03 1.78
C ILE A 620 5.15 18.84 0.63
N ASN A 621 6.03 19.51 -0.11
CA ASN A 621 5.63 20.21 -1.33
C ASN A 621 5.37 19.17 -2.44
N PRO A 622 4.17 19.16 -3.08
CA PRO A 622 3.87 18.25 -4.21
C PRO A 622 4.86 18.31 -5.38
N LYS A 623 5.56 19.42 -5.52
CA LYS A 623 6.58 19.61 -6.56
C LYS A 623 7.98 19.15 -6.11
N ALA A 624 8.13 18.61 -4.92
CA ALA A 624 9.43 18.13 -4.44
C ALA A 624 9.88 16.93 -5.29
N LEU A 625 11.13 16.98 -5.75
CA LEU A 625 11.73 15.90 -6.52
C LEU A 625 12.02 14.68 -5.61
N ILE A 626 12.06 13.48 -6.22
CA ILE A 626 12.37 12.18 -5.59
C ILE A 626 13.65 12.20 -4.70
N ARG A 627 14.55 13.16 -4.89
CA ARG A 627 15.80 13.29 -4.13
C ARG A 627 15.67 14.00 -2.79
N VAL A 628 14.48 14.42 -2.39
CA VAL A 628 14.28 15.05 -1.08
C VAL A 628 14.33 13.97 -0.01
N ARG A 629 15.41 13.94 0.76
CA ARG A 629 15.53 13.05 1.92
C ARG A 629 14.53 13.47 2.99
N GLY A 630 13.71 12.55 3.41
CA GLY A 630 12.76 12.70 4.50
C GLY A 630 11.30 12.71 4.09
N GLY A 631 10.54 11.79 4.67
CA GLY A 631 9.11 11.63 4.52
C GLY A 631 8.29 12.70 5.20
N GLY A 632 6.99 12.61 5.09
CA GLY A 632 6.03 13.53 5.67
C GLY A 632 4.65 13.32 5.06
N SER A 633 3.81 14.36 5.09
CA SER A 633 2.46 14.31 4.53
C SER A 633 2.26 15.38 3.46
N TYR A 634 1.57 15.02 2.40
CA TYR A 634 1.06 15.95 1.41
C TYR A 634 -0.13 16.77 1.96
N PRO A 635 -0.54 17.86 1.28
CA PRO A 635 -1.66 18.69 1.75
C PRO A 635 -2.97 17.94 1.98
N ASN A 636 -3.19 16.81 1.31
CA ASN A 636 -4.36 15.93 1.49
C ASN A 636 -4.14 14.81 2.51
N LEU A 637 -3.07 14.87 3.31
CA LEU A 637 -2.62 13.89 4.30
C LEU A 637 -2.21 12.53 3.73
N LEU A 638 -2.10 12.37 2.40
CA LEU A 638 -1.44 11.21 1.83
C LEU A 638 0.04 11.21 2.20
N ASP A 639 0.58 10.03 2.45
CA ASP A 639 1.97 9.84 2.79
C ASP A 639 2.93 10.23 1.68
N ALA A 640 4.07 10.74 2.07
CA ALA A 640 5.16 11.09 1.16
C ALA A 640 6.42 10.32 1.49
N HIS A 641 6.82 9.49 0.54
CA HIS A 641 8.19 8.95 0.53
C HIS A 641 9.25 10.09 0.41
N PRO A 642 9.23 11.18 -0.43
CA PRO A 642 8.50 11.45 -1.68
C PRO A 642 9.05 10.63 -2.87
N PRO A 643 8.26 10.33 -3.92
CA PRO A 643 6.89 10.74 -4.19
C PRO A 643 5.86 10.02 -3.31
N PHE A 644 4.55 10.13 -3.66
CA PHE A 644 3.45 9.47 -2.97
C PHE A 644 3.63 7.96 -2.92
N GLN A 645 3.56 7.41 -1.73
CA GLN A 645 3.37 6.01 -1.38
C GLN A 645 2.34 5.96 -0.25
N ILE A 646 1.45 4.97 -0.24
CA ILE A 646 0.34 4.95 0.73
C ILE A 646 0.71 4.24 2.05
N ASP A 647 1.74 3.42 2.02
CA ASP A 647 2.18 2.55 3.11
C ASP A 647 2.45 3.29 4.43
N GLY A 648 3.05 4.49 4.37
CA GLY A 648 3.27 5.29 5.56
C GLY A 648 1.98 5.75 6.25
N ASN A 649 0.86 5.92 5.52
CA ASN A 649 -0.44 6.17 6.15
C ASN A 649 -0.88 4.97 7.00
N PHE A 650 -0.69 3.75 6.53
CA PHE A 650 -1.06 2.54 7.26
C PHE A 650 -0.06 2.24 8.39
N GLY A 651 1.24 2.42 8.13
CA GLY A 651 2.27 2.22 9.14
C GLY A 651 2.09 3.12 10.37
N VAL A 652 1.81 4.41 10.17
CA VAL A 652 1.56 5.33 11.30
C VAL A 652 0.24 4.99 12.01
N THR A 653 -0.78 4.54 11.29
CA THR A 653 -2.05 4.10 11.88
C THR A 653 -1.87 2.85 12.74
N ALA A 654 -1.11 1.86 12.25
CA ALA A 654 -0.72 0.69 13.04
C ALA A 654 0.09 1.08 14.28
N GLY A 655 1.06 1.99 14.13
CA GLY A 655 1.88 2.46 15.24
C GLY A 655 1.06 3.18 16.33
N ILE A 656 0.09 4.01 15.94
CA ILE A 656 -0.84 4.64 16.91
C ILE A 656 -1.71 3.58 17.60
N ALA A 657 -2.20 2.56 16.87
CA ALA A 657 -2.94 1.44 17.46
C ALA A 657 -2.08 0.69 18.49
N GLU A 658 -0.81 0.37 18.16
CA GLU A 658 0.15 -0.25 19.07
C GLU A 658 0.40 0.60 20.32
N MET A 659 0.58 1.93 20.18
CA MET A 659 0.72 2.84 21.33
C MET A 659 -0.49 2.77 22.26
N LEU A 660 -1.70 2.76 21.70
CA LEU A 660 -2.95 2.70 22.46
C LEU A 660 -3.15 1.32 23.12
N ILE A 661 -2.91 0.23 22.41
CA ILE A 661 -3.05 -1.15 22.94
C ILE A 661 -2.01 -1.40 24.03
N GLY A 662 -0.73 -1.07 23.78
CA GLY A 662 0.38 -1.28 24.70
C GLY A 662 0.46 -0.25 25.84
N GLY A 663 -0.32 0.84 25.78
CA GLY A 663 -0.29 1.90 26.80
C GLY A 663 0.94 2.82 26.73
N ALA A 664 1.68 2.81 25.62
CA ALA A 664 2.81 3.72 25.37
C ALA A 664 2.32 5.13 24.98
N LEU A 665 1.63 5.80 25.92
CA LEU A 665 0.97 7.08 25.66
C LEU A 665 1.88 8.25 25.99
N PRO A 666 2.04 9.23 25.08
CA PRO A 666 2.76 10.47 25.36
C PRO A 666 2.08 11.29 26.46
N LYS A 667 2.85 12.00 27.26
CA LYS A 667 2.32 12.83 28.36
C LYS A 667 1.36 13.93 27.92
N CYS A 668 1.46 14.40 26.69
CA CYS A 668 0.55 15.41 26.13
C CYS A 668 -0.79 14.84 25.69
N TRP A 669 -0.97 13.51 25.63
CA TRP A 669 -2.21 12.92 25.19
C TRP A 669 -3.24 12.83 26.32
N SER A 670 -4.42 13.42 26.06
CA SER A 670 -5.65 13.26 26.82
C SER A 670 -6.77 12.97 25.82
N GLY A 671 -7.69 12.08 26.19
CA GLY A 671 -8.77 11.69 25.27
C GLY A 671 -9.35 10.32 25.56
N LYS A 672 -9.89 9.69 24.56
CA LYS A 672 -10.45 8.33 24.65
C LYS A 672 -10.26 7.56 23.37
N VAL A 673 -10.16 6.25 23.49
CA VAL A 673 -10.20 5.29 22.40
C VAL A 673 -11.31 4.26 22.66
N THR A 674 -12.01 3.86 21.61
CA THR A 674 -13.02 2.80 21.70
C THR A 674 -12.83 1.80 20.56
N GLY A 675 -13.09 0.52 20.87
CA GLY A 675 -13.26 -0.53 19.89
C GLY A 675 -11.99 -1.09 19.25
N LEU A 676 -10.78 -0.77 19.73
CA LEU A 676 -9.57 -1.44 19.25
C LEU A 676 -9.66 -2.94 19.52
N VAL A 677 -9.18 -3.73 18.58
CA VAL A 677 -9.25 -5.20 18.65
C VAL A 677 -7.86 -5.77 18.97
N THR A 678 -7.85 -6.81 19.79
CA THR A 678 -6.69 -7.66 20.07
C THR A 678 -7.12 -9.12 19.94
N PRO A 679 -6.19 -10.08 19.85
CA PRO A 679 -6.54 -11.51 19.88
C PRO A 679 -7.37 -11.92 21.10
N ASP A 680 -7.26 -11.20 22.21
CA ASP A 680 -7.93 -11.49 23.48
C ASP A 680 -9.28 -10.75 23.64
N GLY A 681 -9.61 -9.82 22.74
CA GLY A 681 -10.86 -9.07 22.77
C GLY A 681 -10.73 -7.59 22.40
N THR A 682 -11.72 -6.80 22.79
CA THR A 682 -11.81 -5.38 22.46
C THR A 682 -11.25 -4.49 23.56
N VAL A 683 -10.50 -3.46 23.20
CA VAL A 683 -9.92 -2.47 24.10
C VAL A 683 -10.59 -1.11 23.93
N SER A 684 -11.08 -0.55 25.04
CA SER A 684 -11.68 0.79 25.09
C SER A 684 -11.35 1.43 26.43
N TYR A 685 -10.89 2.67 26.45
CA TYR A 685 -10.58 3.40 27.67
C TYR A 685 -10.40 4.91 27.44
N ALA A 686 -10.53 5.69 28.48
CA ALA A 686 -10.12 7.09 28.51
C ALA A 686 -8.70 7.22 29.09
N PHE A 687 -8.02 8.30 28.72
CA PHE A 687 -6.67 8.60 29.22
C PHE A 687 -6.49 10.11 29.42
N LYS A 688 -5.66 10.46 30.38
CA LYS A 688 -5.33 11.85 30.70
C LYS A 688 -3.83 11.97 31.00
N ASN A 689 -3.17 12.97 30.37
CA ASN A 689 -1.73 13.22 30.54
C ASN A 689 -0.88 11.94 30.35
N GLY A 690 -1.18 11.15 29.31
CA GLY A 690 -0.48 9.92 28.97
C GLY A 690 -0.75 8.72 29.88
N LYS A 691 -1.78 8.78 30.75
CA LYS A 691 -2.15 7.67 31.65
C LYS A 691 -3.58 7.26 31.44
N ARG A 692 -3.83 5.95 31.44
CA ARG A 692 -5.22 5.43 31.45
C ARG A 692 -5.93 5.94 32.71
N VAL A 693 -7.18 6.36 32.54
CA VAL A 693 -8.07 6.73 33.63
C VAL A 693 -9.27 5.76 33.60
N GLU A 694 -9.77 5.45 34.79
CA GLU A 694 -10.93 4.54 34.97
C GLU A 694 -12.21 5.15 34.41
#